data_b897b305cc16b84bb0805cc393e7c62b
#
_entry.id   b897b305cc16b84bb0805cc393e7c62b
#
_cell.length_a   1.000
_cell.length_b   1.000
_cell.length_c   1.000
_cell.angle_alpha   90.00
_cell.angle_beta   90.00
_cell.angle_gamma   90.00
#
_symmetry.space_group_name_H-M   'P 1'
#
loop_
_entity.id
_entity.type
_entity.pdbx_description
1 polymer ?
#
loop_
_entity_poly.entity_id
_entity_poly.type
_entity_poly.pdbx_seq_one_letter_code
_entity_poly.pdbx_strand_id
1 'polypeptide(L)'
;ENQSIKGSLYIGQVSKDGWVKIYGDPTKLYYFNASGNEIDEIKFSNKLGLRVLNLEHNVLTSLNIDDLKGLQVIYLQDNPFAKATPLMIGSLPNLLVLEIPQCGHISPNFTLRNFPVLRSFDAYHSLTLTSVDPTACPLLQRLSLDMTNVSSVDLSKNPDLQVLNVSDSRISSLDLSHNPKIRELYISHTSGTVNTDIKFETIDVTHCPELYYFFCGGNKFKTLDLSKNPKLFTFSCDDNLLRSLDVTKNTDLYSVSVRNNYMDFATLPWPGNWFEYYHAQREMELNDSYKVGDVIDLSNRVLRQGTTTNGILYRVPKDDPTKPVELDNTYYKYENGKVTLLKALEDQVFIQYTNSVLKDYPIRTENFTVRTVENFGKDTKAVEFSSLGSAGAPIKMSVGILGATDAKPVSVKIDLGDGNLVPFAIKAEEPTTPNIDAQRKGSGNIIIYVPQDNYITALETDNLPIDNIDLTALNQLRVLALKNAGLRNIDLGYNNKLRKLDLSGNLLTKLTLKGPSSYFYKSLLTDINLSNNQLESYEFDDFYAIRKFDISHNKMKALDVSDADNLRSLNISNNAFTRLLLNHSELLESLDASNNELNEVKIPPVAPLAYLNISGNNFTLANMPADFGLDATHFIYAPQHVLEISTSSPGIDLSEQFITKNGATTQYVWKKENGQKLVEGTDYTIKDGASKFKNLTVGKIYCEMTHAAYPAFTGANVFKTTLVQPIDMPKYELASFTTINATDSVDLSLASPVKGTSVYFEWNGDGNVTQYTLDTTYKLFRAKSKANKKVRVLVANADDKLSVFSISKVKIGESDFSGLKDTRSITIADAEMQSVKIPASTALTQLNLSGNELTEFDLS
;
A
#
# COMPACT_ATOMS: atom_id res chain seq x y z
N GLU A 1 -11.53 12.23 39.95
CA GLU A 1 -12.12 11.37 40.99
C GLU A 1 -11.06 10.43 41.53
N ASN A 2 -10.91 10.46 42.89
CA ASN A 2 -9.91 9.63 43.59
C ASN A 2 -10.40 8.19 43.68
N GLN A 3 -9.97 7.33 42.75
CA GLN A 3 -10.18 5.89 42.88
C GLN A 3 -8.98 5.20 43.54
N SER A 4 -9.25 4.41 44.53
CA SER A 4 -8.22 3.60 45.22
C SER A 4 -7.88 2.37 44.38
N ILE A 5 -6.64 2.25 43.93
CA ILE A 5 -6.15 1.13 43.10
C ILE A 5 -6.07 -0.15 43.88
N LYS A 6 -7.01 -1.08 43.65
CA LYS A 6 -6.97 -2.46 44.13
C LYS A 6 -7.29 -3.42 43.00
N GLY A 7 -6.31 -3.72 42.13
CA GLY A 7 -6.49 -4.63 41.00
C GLY A 7 -5.98 -4.10 39.68
N SER A 8 -6.11 -4.87 38.61
CA SER A 8 -5.37 -4.71 37.37
C SER A 8 -6.17 -4.12 36.18
N LEU A 9 -7.35 -3.54 36.38
CA LEU A 9 -8.09 -2.90 35.27
C LEU A 9 -8.83 -1.65 35.78
N TYR A 10 -8.54 -0.49 35.18
CA TYR A 10 -9.24 0.76 35.41
C TYR A 10 -9.73 1.33 34.08
N ILE A 11 -11.03 1.59 34.00
CA ILE A 11 -11.66 2.36 32.95
C ILE A 11 -12.10 3.68 33.56
N GLY A 12 -11.47 4.80 33.16
CA GLY A 12 -11.78 6.14 33.63
C GLY A 12 -12.01 7.10 32.46
N GLN A 13 -12.73 8.20 32.73
CA GLN A 13 -12.82 9.30 31.77
C GLN A 13 -11.65 10.25 31.95
N VAL A 14 -11.09 10.71 30.82
CA VAL A 14 -10.03 11.72 30.81
C VAL A 14 -10.56 13.04 31.39
N SER A 15 -9.76 13.72 32.21
CA SER A 15 -10.10 15.03 32.73
C SER A 15 -10.21 16.10 31.62
N LYS A 16 -10.87 17.23 31.88
CA LYS A 16 -11.07 18.31 30.88
C LYS A 16 -9.76 18.89 30.32
N ASP A 17 -8.65 18.72 31.01
CA ASP A 17 -7.30 19.13 30.61
C ASP A 17 -6.54 18.03 29.83
N GLY A 18 -7.14 16.89 29.54
CA GLY A 18 -6.53 15.77 28.80
C GLY A 18 -5.59 14.89 29.63
N TRP A 19 -5.38 15.14 30.92
CA TRP A 19 -4.46 14.40 31.75
C TRP A 19 -5.16 13.40 32.69
N VAL A 20 -4.62 12.19 32.76
CA VAL A 20 -4.89 11.24 33.84
C VAL A 20 -3.78 11.35 34.86
N LYS A 21 -4.13 11.69 36.13
CA LYS A 21 -3.16 11.85 37.21
C LYS A 21 -3.32 10.71 38.22
N ILE A 22 -2.23 10.01 38.49
CA ILE A 22 -2.19 8.91 39.46
C ILE A 22 -1.46 9.37 40.70
N TYR A 23 -2.12 9.24 41.85
CA TYR A 23 -1.60 9.62 43.16
C TYR A 23 -1.42 8.41 44.03
N GLY A 24 -0.35 8.38 44.84
CA GLY A 24 -0.04 7.32 45.74
C GLY A 24 1.40 7.38 46.22
N ASP A 25 1.85 6.32 46.94
CA ASP A 25 3.27 6.17 47.30
C ASP A 25 4.03 5.66 46.05
N PRO A 26 4.84 6.52 45.40
CA PRO A 26 5.50 6.21 44.14
C PRO A 26 6.50 5.03 44.30
N THR A 27 7.03 4.78 45.51
CA THR A 27 8.01 3.71 45.73
C THR A 27 7.37 2.32 45.70
N LYS A 28 6.04 2.21 45.79
CA LYS A 28 5.29 0.95 45.80
C LYS A 28 4.70 0.58 44.44
N LEU A 29 4.84 1.43 43.41
CA LEU A 29 4.41 1.14 42.06
C LEU A 29 5.53 0.38 41.33
N TYR A 30 5.39 -0.94 41.20
CA TYR A 30 6.39 -1.80 40.52
C TYR A 30 6.05 -2.11 39.09
N TYR A 31 4.77 -2.08 38.71
CA TYR A 31 4.27 -2.45 37.41
C TYR A 31 3.29 -1.37 36.92
N PHE A 32 3.53 -0.85 35.71
CA PHE A 32 2.64 0.08 35.08
C PHE A 32 2.38 -0.38 33.62
N ASN A 33 1.12 -0.60 33.32
CA ASN A 33 0.66 -0.92 31.97
C ASN A 33 -0.42 0.09 31.57
N ALA A 34 -0.16 0.80 30.48
CA ALA A 34 -1.08 1.72 29.83
C ALA A 34 -1.05 1.51 28.30
N SER A 35 -0.97 0.24 27.86
CA SER A 35 -1.00 -0.11 26.44
C SER A 35 -2.37 0.18 25.82
N GLY A 36 -2.38 0.63 24.54
CA GLY A 36 -3.60 0.80 23.75
C GLY A 36 -4.53 1.91 24.24
N ASN A 37 -4.00 3.06 24.69
CA ASN A 37 -4.79 4.14 25.27
C ASN A 37 -4.66 5.48 24.54
N GLU A 38 -4.09 5.51 23.34
CA GLU A 38 -3.88 6.73 22.55
C GLU A 38 -3.12 7.84 23.32
N ILE A 39 -2.19 7.44 24.20
CA ILE A 39 -1.38 8.36 25.01
C ILE A 39 -0.35 9.04 24.11
N ASP A 40 -0.36 10.37 24.06
CA ASP A 40 0.59 11.20 23.30
C ASP A 40 1.77 11.71 24.14
N GLU A 41 1.56 11.89 25.45
CA GLU A 41 2.58 12.34 26.40
C GLU A 41 2.42 11.63 27.76
N ILE A 42 3.53 11.24 28.35
CA ILE A 42 3.56 10.67 29.71
C ILE A 42 4.68 11.30 30.53
N LYS A 43 4.38 11.59 31.81
CA LYS A 43 5.34 12.16 32.77
C LYS A 43 5.43 11.29 34.01
N PHE A 44 6.63 10.89 34.35
CA PHE A 44 6.91 10.09 35.53
C PHE A 44 7.53 10.91 36.67
N SER A 45 7.22 10.53 37.90
CA SER A 45 7.96 11.00 39.07
C SER A 45 9.30 10.27 39.18
N ASN A 46 10.38 10.98 39.52
CA ASN A 46 11.72 10.41 39.71
C ASN A 46 11.83 9.47 40.94
N LYS A 47 10.79 9.36 41.74
CA LYS A 47 10.75 8.51 42.93
C LYS A 47 10.04 7.17 42.69
N LEU A 48 9.64 6.86 41.42
CA LEU A 48 8.93 5.63 41.11
C LEU A 48 9.83 4.40 41.32
N GLY A 49 9.27 3.37 41.98
CA GLY A 49 9.90 2.05 42.19
C GLY A 49 9.65 1.10 40.99
N LEU A 50 9.37 1.60 39.80
CA LEU A 50 8.94 0.84 38.63
C LEU A 50 10.02 -0.16 38.23
N ARG A 51 9.56 -1.40 37.94
CA ARG A 51 10.36 -2.48 37.33
C ARG A 51 9.86 -2.88 35.97
N VAL A 52 8.55 -2.77 35.73
CA VAL A 52 7.93 -3.11 34.45
C VAL A 52 7.12 -1.91 33.94
N LEU A 53 7.40 -1.50 32.73
CA LEU A 53 6.71 -0.43 32.01
C LEU A 53 6.20 -0.96 30.68
N ASN A 54 4.88 -0.95 30.49
CA ASN A 54 4.26 -1.25 29.21
C ASN A 54 3.47 -0.03 28.72
N LEU A 55 3.89 0.50 27.55
CA LEU A 55 3.28 1.63 26.83
C LEU A 55 3.03 1.29 25.37
N GLU A 56 2.92 0.01 25.04
CA GLU A 56 2.66 -0.45 23.67
C GLU A 56 1.37 0.16 23.08
N HIS A 57 1.32 0.28 21.76
CA HIS A 57 0.13 0.71 21.01
C HIS A 57 -0.43 2.04 21.52
N ASN A 58 0.43 3.04 21.64
CA ASN A 58 0.06 4.41 21.97
C ASN A 58 0.50 5.36 20.83
N VAL A 59 0.32 6.65 21.02
CA VAL A 59 0.72 7.67 20.04
C VAL A 59 1.83 8.58 20.59
N LEU A 60 2.75 7.99 21.37
CA LEU A 60 3.87 8.69 21.97
C LEU A 60 4.81 9.24 20.90
N THR A 61 5.02 10.56 20.91
CA THR A 61 6.00 11.22 20.04
C THR A 61 7.33 11.49 20.73
N SER A 62 7.39 11.36 22.04
CA SER A 62 8.61 11.46 22.87
C SER A 62 8.43 10.67 24.16
N LEU A 63 9.55 10.28 24.78
CA LEU A 63 9.56 9.57 26.07
C LEU A 63 10.79 9.94 26.88
N ASN A 64 10.59 10.26 28.17
CA ASN A 64 11.66 10.45 29.13
C ASN A 64 11.46 9.52 30.34
N ILE A 65 12.34 8.53 30.48
CA ILE A 65 12.35 7.52 31.55
C ILE A 65 13.73 7.40 32.21
N ASP A 66 14.61 8.38 31.98
CA ASP A 66 16.01 8.32 32.41
C ASP A 66 16.19 8.21 33.93
N ASP A 67 15.23 8.70 34.71
CA ASP A 67 15.25 8.63 36.16
C ASP A 67 14.74 7.29 36.75
N LEU A 68 14.12 6.43 35.91
CA LEU A 68 13.53 5.16 36.34
C LEU A 68 14.56 4.02 36.40
N LYS A 69 15.64 4.19 37.17
CA LYS A 69 16.79 3.27 37.25
C LYS A 69 16.46 1.85 37.73
N GLY A 70 15.25 1.65 38.27
CA GLY A 70 14.76 0.33 38.72
C GLY A 70 14.17 -0.54 37.61
N LEU A 71 13.96 0.01 36.39
CA LEU A 71 13.32 -0.71 35.30
C LEU A 71 14.10 -1.96 34.89
N GLN A 72 13.36 -3.04 34.73
CA GLN A 72 13.84 -4.37 34.32
C GLN A 72 13.23 -4.78 32.97
N VAL A 73 12.00 -4.33 32.68
CA VAL A 73 11.27 -4.69 31.46
C VAL A 73 10.57 -3.44 30.90
N ILE A 74 10.76 -3.21 29.61
CA ILE A 74 10.15 -2.09 28.88
C ILE A 74 9.57 -2.62 27.59
N TYR A 75 8.28 -2.31 27.36
CA TYR A 75 7.54 -2.55 26.13
C TYR A 75 7.05 -1.22 25.57
N LEU A 76 7.49 -0.88 24.35
CA LEU A 76 7.16 0.38 23.65
C LEU A 76 6.64 0.15 22.23
N GLN A 77 6.35 -1.08 21.85
CA GLN A 77 5.90 -1.44 20.52
C GLN A 77 4.83 -0.46 19.99
N ASP A 78 4.89 -0.14 18.69
CA ASP A 78 3.89 0.66 17.97
C ASP A 78 3.64 2.03 18.62
N ASN A 79 4.73 2.83 18.71
CA ASN A 79 4.68 4.23 19.10
C ASN A 79 5.38 5.10 18.04
N PRO A 80 4.73 6.16 17.52
CA PRO A 80 5.25 6.97 16.42
C PRO A 80 6.22 8.07 16.89
N PHE A 81 7.32 7.72 17.56
CA PHE A 81 8.31 8.69 18.02
C PHE A 81 8.71 9.64 16.88
N ALA A 82 8.70 10.95 17.15
CA ALA A 82 8.91 11.97 16.14
C ALA A 82 10.39 12.16 15.79
N LYS A 83 10.68 12.56 14.55
CA LYS A 83 12.04 12.87 14.09
C LYS A 83 12.70 14.00 14.90
N ALA A 84 11.91 14.97 15.36
CA ALA A 84 12.40 16.07 16.21
C ALA A 84 12.73 15.60 17.64
N THR A 85 12.08 14.56 18.11
CA THR A 85 12.23 13.98 19.46
C THR A 85 12.33 12.45 19.36
N PRO A 86 13.38 11.92 18.71
CA PRO A 86 13.50 10.48 18.46
C PRO A 86 13.67 9.71 19.76
N LEU A 87 13.23 8.46 19.76
CA LEU A 87 13.38 7.59 20.93
C LEU A 87 14.85 7.50 21.33
N MET A 88 15.13 7.91 22.55
CA MET A 88 16.43 7.75 23.19
C MET A 88 16.20 7.32 24.64
N ILE A 89 16.84 6.24 25.05
CA ILE A 89 16.74 5.71 26.41
C ILE A 89 18.12 5.83 27.07
N GLY A 90 18.15 6.53 28.18
CA GLY A 90 19.36 6.69 28.96
C GLY A 90 19.81 5.40 29.67
N SER A 91 20.78 5.49 30.56
CA SER A 91 21.33 4.33 31.25
C SER A 91 20.33 3.71 32.21
N LEU A 92 19.96 2.43 31.99
CA LEU A 92 19.10 1.59 32.83
C LEU A 92 19.86 0.31 33.20
N PRO A 93 20.65 0.33 34.25
CA PRO A 93 21.62 -0.74 34.59
C PRO A 93 20.97 -2.06 34.97
N ASN A 94 19.68 -2.08 35.28
CA ASN A 94 18.94 -3.27 35.69
C ASN A 94 18.05 -3.84 34.55
N LEU A 95 18.09 -3.24 33.38
CA LEU A 95 17.20 -3.62 32.28
C LEU A 95 17.56 -5.00 31.73
N LEU A 96 16.56 -5.89 31.68
CA LEU A 96 16.66 -7.28 31.20
C LEU A 96 16.01 -7.48 29.85
N VAL A 97 14.88 -6.76 29.60
CA VAL A 97 14.08 -6.87 28.39
C VAL A 97 13.76 -5.46 27.87
N LEU A 98 14.06 -5.23 26.60
CA LEU A 98 13.70 -4.03 25.89
C LEU A 98 13.05 -4.41 24.54
N GLU A 99 11.79 -4.06 24.40
CA GLU A 99 11.04 -4.26 23.17
C GLU A 99 10.58 -2.92 22.62
N ILE A 100 11.07 -2.61 21.41
CA ILE A 100 10.79 -1.38 20.64
C ILE A 100 10.39 -1.70 19.19
N PRO A 101 9.59 -2.77 18.95
CA PRO A 101 9.12 -3.05 17.61
C PRO A 101 8.25 -1.92 17.06
N GLN A 102 8.32 -1.70 15.74
CA GLN A 102 7.48 -0.71 15.03
C GLN A 102 7.51 0.68 15.69
N CYS A 103 8.61 1.03 16.32
CA CYS A 103 8.81 2.37 16.83
C CYS A 103 9.20 3.32 15.73
N GLY A 104 8.65 4.54 15.76
CA GLY A 104 8.87 5.58 14.76
C GLY A 104 10.36 5.97 14.61
N HIS A 105 10.76 7.17 15.03
CA HIS A 105 12.17 7.57 14.94
C HIS A 105 12.96 7.16 16.19
N ILE A 106 13.98 6.31 15.98
CA ILE A 106 14.97 5.97 17.00
C ILE A 106 16.19 6.88 16.83
N SER A 107 16.72 7.41 17.94
CA SER A 107 17.88 8.30 17.91
C SER A 107 19.10 7.60 17.27
N PRO A 108 19.85 8.28 16.40
CA PRO A 108 21.11 7.74 15.91
C PRO A 108 22.17 7.53 17.03
N ASN A 109 21.93 8.13 18.20
CA ASN A 109 22.77 7.93 19.40
C ASN A 109 22.22 6.82 20.33
N PHE A 110 21.20 6.08 19.90
CA PHE A 110 20.71 4.93 20.67
C PHE A 110 21.79 3.88 20.79
N THR A 111 22.00 3.33 22.00
CA THR A 111 23.05 2.36 22.24
C THR A 111 22.69 1.34 23.32
N LEU A 112 23.00 0.08 23.09
CA LEU A 112 22.81 -0.98 24.07
C LEU A 112 23.83 -0.92 25.24
N ARG A 113 24.89 -0.11 25.14
CA ARG A 113 25.87 0.11 26.25
C ARG A 113 25.22 0.63 27.52
N ASN A 114 24.04 1.20 27.42
CA ASN A 114 23.24 1.67 28.55
C ASN A 114 22.57 0.54 29.34
N PHE A 115 22.63 -0.73 28.88
CA PHE A 115 21.89 -1.86 29.43
C PHE A 115 22.75 -3.10 29.60
N PRO A 116 23.75 -3.08 30.50
CA PRO A 116 24.82 -4.11 30.60
C PRO A 116 24.32 -5.52 31.00
N VAL A 117 23.11 -5.65 31.52
CA VAL A 117 22.53 -6.95 31.97
C VAL A 117 21.40 -7.42 31.04
N LEU A 118 21.24 -6.75 29.90
CA LEU A 118 20.16 -7.04 28.91
C LEU A 118 20.24 -8.50 28.44
N ARG A 119 19.07 -9.16 28.40
CA ARG A 119 18.91 -10.55 27.94
C ARG A 119 18.09 -10.64 26.67
N SER A 120 17.16 -9.72 26.45
CA SER A 120 16.32 -9.68 25.27
C SER A 120 16.26 -8.26 24.72
N PHE A 121 16.57 -8.12 23.43
CA PHE A 121 16.38 -6.91 22.67
C PHE A 121 15.58 -7.25 21.40
N ASP A 122 14.46 -6.59 21.24
CA ASP A 122 13.61 -6.69 20.05
C ASP A 122 13.35 -5.31 19.48
N ALA A 123 13.71 -5.12 18.21
CA ALA A 123 13.52 -3.90 17.45
C ALA A 123 12.87 -4.21 16.08
N TYR A 124 12.09 -5.30 16.01
CA TYR A 124 11.36 -5.68 14.80
C TYR A 124 10.71 -4.46 14.13
N HIS A 125 10.93 -4.31 12.81
CA HIS A 125 10.30 -3.29 11.99
C HIS A 125 10.55 -1.83 12.45
N SER A 126 11.69 -1.58 13.10
CA SER A 126 12.12 -0.23 13.49
C SER A 126 13.11 0.31 12.47
N LEU A 127 12.59 0.81 11.34
CA LEU A 127 13.33 1.15 10.12
C LEU A 127 14.39 2.26 10.31
N THR A 128 14.26 3.08 11.34
CA THR A 128 15.23 4.15 11.60
C THR A 128 16.46 3.68 12.39
N LEU A 129 16.44 2.43 12.91
CA LEU A 129 17.57 1.82 13.57
C LEU A 129 18.60 1.34 12.55
N THR A 130 19.79 1.95 12.56
CA THR A 130 20.84 1.69 11.56
C THR A 130 22.07 0.97 12.12
N SER A 131 22.24 0.92 13.44
CA SER A 131 23.36 0.26 14.09
C SER A 131 22.99 -0.25 15.48
N VAL A 132 23.53 -1.40 15.86
CA VAL A 132 23.41 -2.00 17.19
C VAL A 132 24.75 -2.60 17.59
N ASP A 133 25.20 -2.33 18.82
CA ASP A 133 26.41 -2.90 19.41
C ASP A 133 26.06 -3.83 20.57
N PRO A 134 25.79 -5.13 20.34
CA PRO A 134 25.45 -6.08 21.39
C PRO A 134 26.64 -6.53 22.23
N THR A 135 27.88 -6.20 21.84
CA THR A 135 29.09 -6.57 22.59
C THR A 135 29.10 -6.03 24.01
N ALA A 136 28.34 -4.96 24.27
CA ALA A 136 28.15 -4.39 25.58
C ALA A 136 27.15 -5.15 26.47
N CYS A 137 26.45 -6.16 25.92
CA CYS A 137 25.43 -6.96 26.61
C CYS A 137 25.80 -8.45 26.61
N PRO A 138 26.79 -8.87 27.39
CA PRO A 138 27.34 -10.24 27.37
C PRO A 138 26.33 -11.32 27.78
N LEU A 139 25.23 -10.93 28.44
CA LEU A 139 24.17 -11.85 28.89
C LEU A 139 23.02 -11.97 27.87
N LEU A 140 23.18 -11.40 26.68
CA LEU A 140 22.13 -11.39 25.66
C LEU A 140 21.80 -12.82 25.20
N GLN A 141 20.52 -13.16 25.25
CA GLN A 141 19.96 -14.46 24.87
C GLN A 141 19.08 -14.37 23.62
N ARG A 142 18.41 -13.22 23.40
CA ARG A 142 17.58 -12.96 22.27
C ARG A 142 17.93 -11.62 21.64
N LEU A 143 18.15 -11.62 20.33
CA LEU A 143 18.37 -10.42 19.51
C LEU A 143 17.49 -10.51 18.27
N SER A 144 16.57 -9.55 18.12
CA SER A 144 15.72 -9.40 16.95
C SER A 144 15.94 -8.02 16.32
N LEU A 145 16.40 -8.03 15.09
CA LEU A 145 16.68 -6.87 14.23
C LEU A 145 15.97 -7.02 12.89
N ASP A 146 14.95 -7.84 12.87
CA ASP A 146 14.16 -8.14 11.69
C ASP A 146 13.52 -6.85 11.13
N MET A 147 13.55 -6.70 9.81
CA MET A 147 13.05 -5.51 9.09
C MET A 147 13.63 -4.18 9.62
N THR A 148 14.92 -4.15 9.98
CA THR A 148 15.63 -2.91 10.33
C THR A 148 16.65 -2.49 9.27
N ASN A 149 17.18 -1.29 9.38
CA ASN A 149 18.28 -0.81 8.52
C ASN A 149 19.70 -1.10 9.09
N VAL A 150 19.80 -1.99 10.06
CA VAL A 150 21.09 -2.44 10.61
C VAL A 150 21.84 -3.24 9.53
N SER A 151 23.09 -2.84 9.25
CA SER A 151 23.91 -3.44 8.17
C SER A 151 25.00 -4.39 8.64
N SER A 152 25.30 -4.40 9.92
CA SER A 152 26.26 -5.33 10.54
C SER A 152 26.03 -5.46 12.03
N VAL A 153 26.40 -6.62 12.59
CA VAL A 153 26.35 -6.86 14.03
C VAL A 153 27.55 -7.70 14.45
N ASP A 154 28.21 -7.31 15.54
CA ASP A 154 29.29 -8.09 16.16
C ASP A 154 28.73 -8.91 17.35
N LEU A 155 28.72 -10.25 17.21
CA LEU A 155 28.19 -11.19 18.18
C LEU A 155 29.29 -11.87 19.00
N SER A 156 30.55 -11.45 18.87
CA SER A 156 31.72 -12.13 19.48
C SER A 156 31.71 -12.14 21.01
N LYS A 157 30.88 -11.31 21.65
CA LYS A 157 30.75 -11.22 23.12
C LYS A 157 29.42 -11.75 23.66
N ASN A 158 28.64 -12.47 22.84
CA ASN A 158 27.30 -12.96 23.21
C ASN A 158 27.24 -14.50 23.20
N PRO A 159 28.04 -15.21 23.98
CA PRO A 159 28.11 -16.69 23.95
C PRO A 159 26.82 -17.38 24.42
N ASP A 160 25.94 -16.64 25.09
CA ASP A 160 24.65 -17.14 25.59
C ASP A 160 23.49 -16.90 24.62
N LEU A 161 23.76 -16.35 23.42
CA LEU A 161 22.74 -16.06 22.43
C LEU A 161 22.07 -17.36 21.97
N GLN A 162 20.74 -17.40 22.06
CA GLN A 162 19.89 -18.54 21.72
C GLN A 162 18.99 -18.28 20.52
N VAL A 163 18.50 -17.04 20.37
CA VAL A 163 17.62 -16.60 19.32
C VAL A 163 18.22 -15.40 18.62
N LEU A 164 18.46 -15.53 17.33
CA LEU A 164 18.91 -14.45 16.46
C LEU A 164 17.96 -14.31 15.28
N ASN A 165 17.34 -13.14 15.17
CA ASN A 165 16.53 -12.77 14.00
C ASN A 165 17.08 -11.50 13.37
N VAL A 166 17.61 -11.63 12.15
CA VAL A 166 18.08 -10.52 11.32
C VAL A 166 17.45 -10.57 9.92
N SER A 167 16.31 -11.24 9.82
CA SER A 167 15.57 -11.34 8.56
C SER A 167 15.26 -9.94 8.02
N ASP A 168 15.27 -9.80 6.70
CA ASP A 168 14.87 -8.56 6.04
C ASP A 168 15.61 -7.28 6.52
N SER A 169 16.73 -7.46 7.23
CA SER A 169 17.65 -6.37 7.60
C SER A 169 18.65 -6.07 6.48
N ARG A 170 19.60 -5.17 6.71
CA ARG A 170 20.71 -4.92 5.77
C ARG A 170 21.95 -5.76 6.05
N ILE A 171 21.86 -6.73 6.94
CA ILE A 171 22.94 -7.65 7.25
C ILE A 171 23.04 -8.71 6.15
N SER A 172 24.22 -8.87 5.56
CA SER A 172 24.50 -9.86 4.51
C SER A 172 25.59 -10.85 4.88
N SER A 173 26.17 -10.73 6.09
CA SER A 173 27.15 -11.66 6.64
C SER A 173 27.08 -11.71 8.15
N LEU A 174 27.34 -12.88 8.71
CA LEU A 174 27.38 -13.12 10.18
C LEU A 174 28.54 -14.04 10.50
N ASP A 175 29.27 -13.74 11.58
CA ASP A 175 30.19 -14.65 12.22
C ASP A 175 29.54 -15.23 13.47
N LEU A 176 29.20 -16.52 13.43
CA LEU A 176 28.55 -17.27 14.51
C LEU A 176 29.53 -18.17 15.29
N SER A 177 30.83 -18.05 15.06
CA SER A 177 31.86 -18.89 15.69
C SER A 177 31.89 -18.81 17.22
N HIS A 178 31.35 -17.73 17.78
CA HIS A 178 31.29 -17.47 19.22
C HIS A 178 29.91 -17.73 19.85
N ASN A 179 28.92 -18.28 19.09
CA ASN A 179 27.53 -18.38 19.54
C ASN A 179 27.01 -19.84 19.54
N PRO A 180 27.65 -20.75 20.27
CA PRO A 180 27.34 -22.20 20.20
C PRO A 180 25.95 -22.57 20.76
N LYS A 181 25.28 -21.65 21.47
CA LYS A 181 23.96 -21.87 22.06
C LYS A 181 22.80 -21.44 21.16
N ILE A 182 23.06 -20.96 19.92
CA ILE A 182 22.01 -20.61 18.98
C ILE A 182 21.15 -21.84 18.71
N ARG A 183 19.84 -21.68 18.97
CA ARG A 183 18.79 -22.65 18.71
C ARG A 183 17.86 -22.19 17.61
N GLU A 184 17.66 -20.88 17.45
CA GLU A 184 16.77 -20.29 16.49
C GLU A 184 17.54 -19.24 15.69
N LEU A 185 17.62 -19.44 14.39
CA LEU A 185 18.31 -18.55 13.45
C LEU A 185 17.36 -18.19 12.29
N TYR A 186 17.04 -16.90 12.19
CA TYR A 186 16.20 -16.33 11.16
C TYR A 186 17.03 -15.30 10.39
N ILE A 187 17.34 -15.62 9.13
CA ILE A 187 18.10 -14.79 8.21
C ILE A 187 17.42 -14.76 6.82
N SER A 188 16.13 -14.97 6.79
CA SER A 188 15.37 -14.94 5.55
C SER A 188 15.28 -13.54 4.98
N HIS A 189 15.29 -13.43 3.66
CA HIS A 189 14.97 -12.21 2.96
C HIS A 189 13.74 -12.45 2.08
N THR A 190 12.60 -12.00 2.56
CA THR A 190 11.36 -12.05 1.81
C THR A 190 11.47 -11.09 0.63
N SER A 191 11.16 -11.54 -0.57
CA SER A 191 11.12 -10.63 -1.71
C SER A 191 10.05 -9.57 -1.43
N GLY A 192 10.39 -8.27 -1.44
CA GLY A 192 9.51 -7.13 -1.19
C GLY A 192 9.69 -6.39 0.10
N THR A 193 10.54 -6.84 0.95
CA THR A 193 10.92 -6.08 2.13
C THR A 193 11.91 -4.97 1.79
N VAL A 194 12.12 -4.08 2.76
CA VAL A 194 12.97 -2.87 2.63
C VAL A 194 14.39 -3.11 2.10
N ASN A 195 14.90 -4.34 2.15
CA ASN A 195 16.31 -4.67 1.87
C ASN A 195 16.50 -5.78 0.83
N THR A 196 15.65 -5.85 -0.20
CA THR A 196 15.64 -6.94 -1.21
C THR A 196 16.96 -7.17 -1.95
N ASP A 197 17.79 -6.15 -2.09
CA ASP A 197 19.06 -6.25 -2.83
C ASP A 197 20.20 -6.80 -1.98
N ILE A 198 20.02 -6.84 -0.66
CA ILE A 198 21.03 -7.30 0.29
C ILE A 198 20.68 -8.74 0.67
N LYS A 199 21.58 -9.66 0.34
CA LYS A 199 21.35 -11.10 0.46
C LYS A 199 22.59 -11.77 1.02
N PHE A 200 22.41 -12.79 1.85
CA PHE A 200 23.49 -13.69 2.20
C PHE A 200 23.90 -14.56 0.99
N GLU A 201 25.18 -14.65 0.72
CA GLU A 201 25.73 -15.60 -0.24
C GLU A 201 26.31 -16.85 0.42
N THR A 202 26.77 -16.71 1.67
CA THR A 202 27.31 -17.81 2.50
C THR A 202 26.93 -17.59 3.96
N ILE A 203 26.85 -18.68 4.70
CA ILE A 203 26.72 -18.71 6.18
C ILE A 203 27.40 -19.96 6.72
N ASP A 204 28.16 -19.84 7.79
CA ASP A 204 28.73 -20.98 8.52
C ASP A 204 27.94 -21.21 9.81
N VAL A 205 27.14 -22.29 9.84
CA VAL A 205 26.36 -22.71 11.01
C VAL A 205 26.97 -23.93 11.72
N THR A 206 28.19 -24.37 11.31
CA THR A 206 28.84 -25.53 11.88
C THR A 206 29.21 -25.35 13.36
N HIS A 207 29.25 -24.10 13.82
CA HIS A 207 29.54 -23.73 15.20
C HIS A 207 28.27 -23.65 16.08
N CYS A 208 27.09 -23.96 15.53
CA CYS A 208 25.80 -23.91 16.22
C CYS A 208 25.20 -25.33 16.42
N PRO A 209 25.76 -26.20 17.23
CA PRO A 209 25.30 -27.60 17.39
C PRO A 209 23.90 -27.73 18.01
N GLU A 210 23.43 -26.68 18.69
CA GLU A 210 22.11 -26.63 19.32
C GLU A 210 21.01 -26.12 18.34
N LEU A 211 21.36 -25.81 17.09
CA LEU A 211 20.45 -25.23 16.10
C LEU A 211 19.25 -26.15 15.85
N TYR A 212 18.04 -25.61 16.11
CA TYR A 212 16.77 -26.32 16.11
C TYR A 212 15.82 -25.76 15.03
N TYR A 213 15.75 -24.44 14.90
CA TYR A 213 15.04 -23.73 13.86
C TYR A 213 16.01 -22.93 12.98
N PHE A 214 15.99 -23.18 11.68
CA PHE A 214 16.80 -22.43 10.73
C PHE A 214 15.97 -22.01 9.52
N PHE A 215 15.74 -20.70 9.40
CA PHE A 215 15.03 -20.07 8.31
C PHE A 215 15.97 -19.14 7.55
N CYS A 216 16.27 -19.46 6.30
CA CYS A 216 17.23 -18.76 5.47
C CYS A 216 16.72 -18.55 4.03
N GLY A 217 15.42 -18.50 3.84
CA GLY A 217 14.77 -18.29 2.54
C GLY A 217 15.12 -16.94 1.92
N GLY A 218 14.96 -16.83 0.60
CA GLY A 218 15.09 -15.58 -0.12
C GLY A 218 16.53 -15.05 -0.26
N ASN A 219 17.57 -15.85 -0.07
CA ASN A 219 18.97 -15.49 -0.15
C ASN A 219 19.63 -15.94 -1.48
N LYS A 220 20.96 -15.97 -1.53
CA LYS A 220 21.77 -16.40 -2.69
C LYS A 220 22.66 -17.62 -2.37
N PHE A 221 22.24 -18.46 -1.45
CA PHE A 221 23.02 -19.66 -1.09
C PHE A 221 23.12 -20.62 -2.25
N LYS A 222 24.35 -20.97 -2.63
CA LYS A 222 24.66 -22.02 -3.63
C LYS A 222 24.94 -23.37 -2.96
N THR A 223 25.43 -23.32 -1.72
CA THR A 223 25.74 -24.51 -0.87
C THR A 223 25.45 -24.16 0.59
N LEU A 224 25.12 -25.16 1.39
CA LEU A 224 25.00 -25.08 2.84
C LEU A 224 25.57 -26.35 3.47
N ASP A 225 26.35 -26.20 4.54
CA ASP A 225 26.81 -27.32 5.36
C ASP A 225 26.01 -27.40 6.68
N LEU A 226 25.16 -28.42 6.77
CA LEU A 226 24.33 -28.71 7.95
C LEU A 226 24.87 -29.91 8.76
N SER A 227 26.07 -30.42 8.42
CA SER A 227 26.61 -31.66 9.00
C SER A 227 26.88 -31.62 10.50
N LYS A 228 26.93 -30.40 11.09
CA LYS A 228 27.19 -30.18 12.54
C LYS A 228 25.94 -29.74 13.33
N ASN A 229 24.76 -29.81 12.71
CA ASN A 229 23.49 -29.37 13.32
C ASN A 229 22.53 -30.57 13.53
N PRO A 230 22.88 -31.58 14.34
CA PRO A 230 22.09 -32.83 14.44
C PRO A 230 20.70 -32.61 15.07
N LYS A 231 20.50 -31.51 15.82
CA LYS A 231 19.24 -31.18 16.48
C LYS A 231 18.30 -30.37 15.61
N LEU A 232 18.66 -30.13 14.36
CA LEU A 232 17.85 -29.35 13.42
C LEU A 232 16.48 -30.04 13.24
N PHE A 233 15.41 -29.32 13.59
CA PHE A 233 14.03 -29.81 13.60
C PHE A 233 13.22 -29.23 12.44
N THR A 234 13.31 -27.91 12.22
CA THR A 234 12.69 -27.25 11.08
C THR A 234 13.76 -26.48 10.31
N PHE A 235 13.81 -26.77 9.03
CA PHE A 235 14.70 -26.10 8.10
C PHE A 235 13.94 -25.55 6.91
N SER A 236 14.10 -24.26 6.61
CA SER A 236 13.55 -23.63 5.40
C SER A 236 14.61 -22.79 4.70
N CYS A 237 14.87 -23.11 3.45
CA CYS A 237 15.82 -22.42 2.56
C CYS A 237 15.21 -22.20 1.17
N ASP A 238 13.94 -21.79 1.15
CA ASP A 238 13.22 -21.48 -0.08
C ASP A 238 13.87 -20.30 -0.82
N ASP A 239 13.64 -20.18 -2.12
CA ASP A 239 14.07 -18.99 -2.88
C ASP A 239 15.59 -18.73 -2.82
N ASN A 240 16.42 -19.79 -2.99
CA ASN A 240 17.87 -19.71 -3.02
C ASN A 240 18.44 -20.23 -4.37
N LEU A 241 19.74 -20.51 -4.40
CA LEU A 241 20.46 -20.99 -5.60
C LEU A 241 21.03 -22.38 -5.38
N LEU A 242 20.51 -23.15 -4.42
CA LEU A 242 21.01 -24.48 -4.06
C LEU A 242 20.83 -25.44 -5.25
N ARG A 243 21.89 -26.19 -5.57
CA ARG A 243 21.86 -27.28 -6.56
C ARG A 243 21.84 -28.66 -5.91
N SER A 244 22.15 -28.74 -4.61
CA SER A 244 22.07 -29.95 -3.79
C SER A 244 22.01 -29.57 -2.31
N LEU A 245 21.52 -30.49 -1.48
CA LEU A 245 21.52 -30.35 -0.04
C LEU A 245 21.66 -31.72 0.63
N ASP A 246 22.65 -31.88 1.51
CA ASP A 246 22.83 -33.06 2.35
C ASP A 246 22.23 -32.82 3.75
N VAL A 247 21.19 -33.56 4.09
CA VAL A 247 20.53 -33.55 5.40
C VAL A 247 20.70 -34.89 6.14
N THR A 248 21.61 -35.74 5.69
CA THR A 248 21.76 -37.11 6.25
C THR A 248 22.22 -37.15 7.73
N LYS A 249 22.77 -36.03 8.20
CA LYS A 249 23.22 -35.88 9.63
C LYS A 249 22.16 -35.22 10.50
N ASN A 250 21.07 -34.73 9.95
CA ASN A 250 20.04 -34.00 10.67
C ASN A 250 18.88 -34.95 10.99
N THR A 251 19.11 -35.88 11.92
CA THR A 251 18.21 -37.00 12.16
C THR A 251 16.90 -36.61 12.87
N ASP A 252 16.85 -35.42 13.46
CA ASP A 252 15.71 -34.91 14.22
C ASP A 252 14.78 -34.04 13.33
N LEU A 253 15.04 -33.95 12.03
CA LEU A 253 14.24 -33.16 11.12
C LEU A 253 12.78 -33.59 11.13
N TYR A 254 11.91 -32.60 11.31
CA TYR A 254 10.46 -32.72 11.22
C TYR A 254 9.89 -32.02 9.99
N SER A 255 10.51 -30.94 9.54
CA SER A 255 10.08 -30.19 8.35
C SER A 255 11.28 -29.67 7.57
N VAL A 256 11.24 -29.87 6.25
CA VAL A 256 12.26 -29.39 5.30
C VAL A 256 11.57 -28.67 4.14
N SER A 257 11.88 -27.39 3.93
CA SER A 257 11.43 -26.62 2.79
C SER A 257 12.61 -26.09 1.97
N VAL A 258 12.65 -26.42 0.69
CA VAL A 258 13.70 -26.01 -0.27
C VAL A 258 13.09 -25.62 -1.63
N ARG A 259 11.91 -25.03 -1.60
CA ARG A 259 11.20 -24.56 -2.81
C ARG A 259 12.03 -23.55 -3.57
N ASN A 260 11.75 -23.42 -4.88
CA ASN A 260 12.33 -22.40 -5.76
C ASN A 260 13.87 -22.34 -5.70
N ASN A 261 14.52 -23.53 -5.68
CA ASN A 261 15.96 -23.72 -5.84
C ASN A 261 16.27 -24.37 -7.21
N TYR A 262 17.51 -24.73 -7.49
CA TYR A 262 17.96 -25.36 -8.72
C TYR A 262 18.19 -26.88 -8.55
N MET A 263 17.52 -27.51 -7.60
CA MET A 263 17.63 -28.94 -7.34
C MET A 263 16.83 -29.73 -8.39
N ASP A 264 17.25 -30.92 -8.62
CA ASP A 264 16.60 -31.91 -9.50
C ASP A 264 16.40 -33.25 -8.78
N PHE A 265 15.84 -34.24 -9.45
CA PHE A 265 15.58 -35.52 -8.77
C PHE A 265 16.85 -36.21 -8.28
N ALA A 266 18.00 -35.95 -8.91
CA ALA A 266 19.27 -36.53 -8.46
C ALA A 266 19.80 -35.90 -7.17
N THR A 267 19.45 -34.62 -6.91
CA THR A 267 20.04 -33.75 -5.86
C THR A 267 19.11 -33.33 -4.77
N LEU A 268 17.78 -33.42 -4.94
CA LEU A 268 16.82 -33.22 -3.86
C LEU A 268 17.12 -34.15 -2.68
N PRO A 269 16.93 -33.71 -1.42
CA PRO A 269 17.02 -34.60 -0.26
C PRO A 269 16.12 -35.83 -0.44
N TRP A 270 16.57 -36.97 0.03
CA TRP A 270 15.72 -38.17 -0.01
C TRP A 270 14.56 -38.01 0.98
N PRO A 271 13.30 -38.35 0.61
CA PRO A 271 12.17 -38.29 1.54
C PRO A 271 12.46 -39.08 2.81
N GLY A 272 12.32 -38.45 3.97
CA GLY A 272 12.52 -39.04 5.28
C GLY A 272 11.20 -39.11 6.04
N ASN A 273 11.30 -39.17 7.37
CA ASN A 273 10.13 -39.12 8.26
C ASN A 273 9.75 -37.69 8.63
N TRP A 274 9.89 -36.76 7.71
CA TRP A 274 9.59 -35.33 7.90
C TRP A 274 8.56 -34.84 6.86
N PHE A 275 7.93 -33.71 7.15
CA PHE A 275 7.14 -32.96 6.18
C PHE A 275 8.08 -32.27 5.19
N GLU A 276 7.89 -32.55 3.91
CA GLU A 276 8.74 -32.04 2.83
C GLU A 276 7.98 -31.04 1.95
N TYR A 277 8.68 -29.96 1.56
CA TYR A 277 8.17 -28.93 0.65
C TYR A 277 9.21 -28.70 -0.44
N TYR A 278 9.20 -29.55 -1.49
CA TYR A 278 10.18 -29.54 -2.58
C TYR A 278 9.63 -28.98 -3.89
N HIS A 279 8.30 -28.77 -3.97
CA HIS A 279 7.63 -28.32 -5.18
C HIS A 279 8.14 -26.96 -5.64
N ALA A 280 7.89 -26.65 -6.94
CA ALA A 280 8.34 -25.45 -7.60
C ALA A 280 9.86 -25.26 -7.54
N GLN A 281 10.64 -26.30 -7.79
CA GLN A 281 12.04 -26.09 -8.15
C GLN A 281 12.12 -25.20 -9.39
N ARG A 282 13.18 -24.41 -9.52
CA ARG A 282 13.40 -23.59 -10.72
C ARG A 282 13.52 -24.47 -11.94
N GLU A 283 13.03 -23.94 -13.04
CA GLU A 283 13.09 -24.65 -14.32
C GLU A 283 14.51 -25.02 -14.67
N MET A 284 14.69 -26.23 -15.24
CA MET A 284 15.99 -26.68 -15.71
C MET A 284 16.36 -25.88 -16.95
N GLU A 285 17.49 -25.19 -16.89
CA GLU A 285 18.05 -24.45 -18.00
C GLU A 285 18.33 -25.37 -19.22
N LEU A 286 17.84 -24.96 -20.37
CA LEU A 286 18.06 -25.58 -21.66
C LEU A 286 18.49 -24.54 -22.70
N ASN A 287 18.86 -25.01 -23.91
CA ASN A 287 18.95 -24.10 -25.05
C ASN A 287 17.56 -23.65 -25.48
N ASP A 288 17.46 -22.41 -25.91
CA ASP A 288 16.18 -21.81 -26.29
C ASP A 288 15.57 -22.41 -27.56
N SER A 289 16.34 -23.15 -28.35
CA SER A 289 15.85 -23.84 -29.54
C SER A 289 16.62 -25.14 -29.84
N TYR A 290 15.89 -26.06 -30.40
CA TYR A 290 16.39 -27.37 -30.88
C TYR A 290 15.82 -27.65 -32.26
N LYS A 291 16.50 -28.51 -33.02
CA LYS A 291 15.99 -28.99 -34.30
C LYS A 291 15.37 -30.38 -34.17
N VAL A 292 14.51 -30.71 -35.11
CA VAL A 292 14.00 -32.08 -35.25
C VAL A 292 15.17 -33.06 -35.40
N GLY A 293 15.17 -34.11 -34.60
CA GLY A 293 16.23 -35.14 -34.52
C GLY A 293 17.19 -34.92 -33.33
N ASP A 294 17.21 -33.77 -32.70
CA ASP A 294 18.03 -33.55 -31.51
C ASP A 294 17.55 -34.39 -30.32
N VAL A 295 18.52 -34.75 -29.48
CA VAL A 295 18.28 -35.48 -28.23
C VAL A 295 18.63 -34.58 -27.07
N ILE A 296 17.65 -34.25 -26.24
CA ILE A 296 17.83 -33.52 -24.96
C ILE A 296 18.12 -34.58 -23.91
N ASP A 297 19.37 -34.68 -23.47
CA ASP A 297 19.82 -35.64 -22.46
C ASP A 297 19.92 -35.01 -21.08
N LEU A 298 18.94 -35.30 -20.21
CA LEU A 298 18.89 -34.88 -18.81
C LEU A 298 18.97 -36.09 -17.86
N SER A 299 19.47 -37.27 -18.36
CA SER A 299 19.50 -38.50 -17.56
C SER A 299 20.26 -38.35 -16.24
N ASN A 300 21.32 -37.54 -16.21
CA ASN A 300 22.10 -37.24 -14.99
C ASN A 300 21.40 -36.38 -13.97
N ARG A 301 20.30 -35.70 -14.35
CA ARG A 301 19.52 -34.81 -13.51
C ARG A 301 18.19 -35.43 -13.07
N VAL A 302 17.56 -36.18 -13.91
CA VAL A 302 16.19 -36.67 -13.67
C VAL A 302 16.15 -38.15 -13.24
N LEU A 303 17.21 -38.94 -13.51
CA LEU A 303 17.27 -40.33 -13.05
C LEU A 303 17.87 -40.42 -11.63
N ARG A 304 17.27 -41.25 -10.81
CA ARG A 304 17.73 -41.56 -9.47
C ARG A 304 17.63 -43.08 -9.19
N GLN A 305 18.64 -43.65 -8.59
CA GLN A 305 18.66 -45.10 -8.28
C GLN A 305 17.46 -45.51 -7.41
N GLY A 306 16.80 -46.60 -7.75
CA GLY A 306 15.65 -47.13 -7.02
C GLY A 306 14.33 -46.43 -7.32
N THR A 307 14.29 -45.50 -8.31
CA THR A 307 13.07 -44.83 -8.75
C THR A 307 12.88 -44.95 -10.24
N THR A 308 11.63 -44.72 -10.69
CA THR A 308 11.32 -44.56 -12.12
C THR A 308 10.95 -43.09 -12.39
N THR A 309 11.43 -42.55 -13.50
CA THR A 309 11.12 -41.17 -13.94
C THR A 309 10.46 -41.25 -15.31
N ASN A 310 9.42 -40.43 -15.49
CA ASN A 310 8.76 -40.22 -16.76
C ASN A 310 8.93 -38.78 -17.20
N GLY A 311 9.13 -38.53 -18.51
CA GLY A 311 9.22 -37.20 -19.09
C GLY A 311 8.16 -37.00 -20.17
N ILE A 312 7.39 -35.94 -20.07
CA ILE A 312 6.30 -35.59 -20.98
C ILE A 312 6.59 -34.21 -21.60
N LEU A 313 6.46 -34.12 -22.91
CA LEU A 313 6.58 -32.87 -23.65
C LEU A 313 5.23 -32.17 -23.69
N TYR A 314 5.20 -30.91 -23.31
CA TYR A 314 4.00 -30.05 -23.33
C TYR A 314 4.19 -28.92 -24.34
N ARG A 315 3.14 -28.59 -25.06
CA ARG A 315 3.01 -27.38 -25.88
C ARG A 315 2.43 -26.25 -25.05
N VAL A 316 2.96 -25.04 -25.20
CA VAL A 316 2.45 -23.80 -24.61
C VAL A 316 1.65 -23.05 -25.67
N PRO A 317 0.31 -23.14 -25.70
CA PRO A 317 -0.49 -22.47 -26.71
C PRO A 317 -0.34 -20.96 -26.66
N LYS A 318 -0.25 -20.29 -27.82
CA LYS A 318 -0.14 -18.82 -27.90
C LYS A 318 -1.41 -18.09 -27.44
N ASP A 319 -2.55 -18.71 -27.60
CA ASP A 319 -3.86 -18.17 -27.24
C ASP A 319 -4.18 -18.31 -25.75
N ASP A 320 -3.62 -19.30 -25.06
CA ASP A 320 -3.75 -19.48 -23.61
C ASP A 320 -2.52 -20.21 -23.04
N PRO A 321 -1.43 -19.49 -22.72
CA PRO A 321 -0.22 -20.12 -22.18
C PRO A 321 -0.38 -20.70 -20.79
N THR A 322 -1.48 -20.41 -20.11
CA THR A 322 -1.78 -20.94 -18.78
C THR A 322 -2.28 -22.38 -18.82
N LYS A 323 -2.63 -22.86 -20.01
CA LYS A 323 -3.15 -24.21 -20.24
C LYS A 323 -2.26 -25.01 -21.19
N PRO A 324 -1.08 -25.46 -20.71
CA PRO A 324 -0.20 -26.31 -21.51
C PRO A 324 -0.94 -27.58 -21.98
N VAL A 325 -0.66 -28.00 -23.18
CA VAL A 325 -1.26 -29.19 -23.80
C VAL A 325 -0.21 -30.29 -23.91
N GLU A 326 -0.49 -31.43 -23.33
CA GLU A 326 0.34 -32.63 -23.46
C GLU A 326 0.44 -33.07 -24.91
N LEU A 327 1.64 -33.37 -25.37
CA LEU A 327 1.91 -33.87 -26.72
C LEU A 327 2.05 -35.41 -26.74
N ASP A 328 1.58 -36.03 -27.79
CA ASP A 328 1.67 -37.47 -27.99
C ASP A 328 3.03 -37.93 -28.54
N ASN A 329 3.25 -39.23 -28.60
CA ASN A 329 4.49 -39.85 -29.04
C ASN A 329 4.83 -39.62 -30.53
N THR A 330 4.00 -38.91 -31.31
CA THR A 330 4.35 -38.49 -32.68
C THR A 330 5.26 -37.27 -32.71
N TYR A 331 5.32 -36.52 -31.59
CA TYR A 331 6.14 -35.31 -31.46
C TYR A 331 7.48 -35.57 -30.81
N TYR A 332 7.57 -36.60 -29.94
CA TYR A 332 8.80 -36.90 -29.21
C TYR A 332 8.88 -38.39 -28.83
N LYS A 333 10.10 -38.87 -28.51
CA LYS A 333 10.36 -40.15 -27.87
C LYS A 333 11.08 -39.93 -26.56
N TYR A 334 10.53 -40.43 -25.45
CA TYR A 334 11.18 -40.42 -24.14
C TYR A 334 11.84 -41.77 -23.85
N GLU A 335 13.08 -41.77 -23.40
CA GLU A 335 13.79 -42.99 -23.03
C GLU A 335 14.89 -42.67 -21.98
N ASN A 336 14.73 -43.16 -20.75
CA ASN A 336 15.73 -43.06 -19.69
C ASN A 336 16.32 -41.66 -19.51
N GLY A 337 15.45 -40.64 -19.30
CA GLY A 337 15.86 -39.25 -19.07
C GLY A 337 16.23 -38.47 -20.33
N LYS A 338 16.11 -39.09 -21.51
CA LYS A 338 16.39 -38.48 -22.81
C LYS A 338 15.11 -38.27 -23.59
N VAL A 339 14.98 -37.11 -24.20
CA VAL A 339 13.86 -36.74 -25.07
C VAL A 339 14.41 -36.50 -26.48
N THR A 340 13.99 -37.34 -27.44
CA THR A 340 14.29 -37.14 -28.86
C THR A 340 13.14 -36.39 -29.51
N LEU A 341 13.41 -35.27 -30.16
CA LEU A 341 12.43 -34.42 -30.81
C LEU A 341 12.14 -34.96 -32.24
N LEU A 342 10.88 -35.27 -32.53
CA LEU A 342 10.47 -35.90 -33.77
C LEU A 342 9.78 -34.96 -34.75
N LYS A 343 9.20 -33.84 -34.26
CA LYS A 343 8.37 -32.95 -35.08
C LYS A 343 8.56 -31.49 -34.65
N ALA A 344 8.65 -30.61 -35.63
CA ALA A 344 8.71 -29.16 -35.36
C ALA A 344 7.35 -28.61 -34.89
N LEU A 345 7.40 -27.55 -34.11
CA LEU A 345 6.23 -26.85 -33.53
C LEU A 345 6.41 -25.33 -33.65
N GLU A 346 5.32 -24.64 -33.95
CA GLU A 346 5.31 -23.18 -33.98
C GLU A 346 5.23 -22.56 -32.56
N ASP A 347 4.61 -23.30 -31.65
CA ASP A 347 4.50 -22.91 -30.25
C ASP A 347 5.75 -23.29 -29.46
N GLN A 348 5.99 -22.63 -28.35
CA GLN A 348 7.00 -23.09 -27.39
C GLN A 348 6.58 -24.39 -26.73
N VAL A 349 7.55 -25.14 -26.28
CA VAL A 349 7.37 -26.40 -25.56
C VAL A 349 8.25 -26.46 -24.33
N PHE A 350 7.87 -27.28 -23.35
CA PHE A 350 8.73 -27.65 -22.21
C PHE A 350 8.59 -29.15 -21.92
N ILE A 351 9.57 -29.71 -21.23
CA ILE A 351 9.51 -31.07 -20.74
C ILE A 351 9.20 -31.05 -19.25
N GLN A 352 8.17 -31.79 -18.83
CA GLN A 352 7.89 -32.01 -17.41
C GLN A 352 8.28 -33.44 -17.04
N TYR A 353 9.04 -33.57 -15.99
CA TYR A 353 9.43 -34.84 -15.42
C TYR A 353 8.69 -35.13 -14.13
N THR A 354 8.26 -36.38 -13.94
CA THR A 354 7.67 -36.91 -12.71
C THR A 354 8.48 -38.09 -12.22
N ASN A 355 8.54 -38.29 -10.90
CA ASN A 355 9.31 -39.38 -10.29
C ASN A 355 8.40 -40.24 -9.41
N SER A 356 8.64 -41.58 -9.41
CA SER A 356 7.77 -42.50 -8.69
C SER A 356 7.74 -42.37 -7.16
N VAL A 357 8.74 -41.73 -6.57
CA VAL A 357 8.85 -41.46 -5.12
C VAL A 357 8.46 -40.03 -4.83
N LEU A 358 8.93 -39.07 -5.61
CA LEU A 358 8.64 -37.62 -5.47
C LEU A 358 7.45 -37.25 -6.38
N LYS A 359 6.30 -37.95 -6.21
CA LYS A 359 5.12 -37.85 -7.11
C LYS A 359 4.52 -36.47 -7.20
N ASP A 360 4.51 -35.75 -6.06
CA ASP A 360 3.84 -34.45 -5.93
C ASP A 360 4.76 -33.28 -6.28
N TYR A 361 5.98 -33.56 -6.73
CA TYR A 361 7.01 -32.56 -7.01
C TYR A 361 7.53 -32.66 -8.45
N PRO A 362 6.71 -32.40 -9.48
CA PRO A 362 7.18 -32.41 -10.87
C PRO A 362 8.24 -31.32 -11.07
N ILE A 363 9.25 -31.65 -11.88
CA ILE A 363 10.32 -30.74 -12.29
C ILE A 363 10.18 -30.49 -13.77
N ARG A 364 10.26 -29.26 -14.21
CA ARG A 364 10.16 -28.93 -15.64
C ARG A 364 11.41 -28.20 -16.15
N THR A 365 11.56 -28.20 -17.46
CA THR A 365 12.55 -27.40 -18.16
C THR A 365 12.04 -25.99 -18.43
N GLU A 366 12.93 -25.05 -18.74
CA GLU A 366 12.54 -23.83 -19.42
C GLU A 366 11.84 -24.12 -20.74
N ASN A 367 11.09 -23.13 -21.23
CA ASN A 367 10.45 -23.24 -22.55
C ASN A 367 11.49 -23.12 -23.65
N PHE A 368 11.32 -23.92 -24.71
CA PHE A 368 12.16 -23.89 -25.89
C PHE A 368 11.35 -24.08 -27.18
N THR A 369 11.95 -23.81 -28.33
CA THR A 369 11.32 -24.00 -29.64
C THR A 369 11.87 -25.22 -30.34
N VAL A 370 11.03 -25.91 -31.13
CA VAL A 370 11.47 -27.07 -31.98
C VAL A 370 11.28 -26.73 -33.46
N ARG A 371 12.34 -26.64 -34.21
CA ARG A 371 12.36 -26.18 -35.59
C ARG A 371 12.77 -27.29 -36.58
N THR A 372 12.40 -27.15 -37.85
CA THR A 372 12.92 -28.00 -38.92
C THR A 372 14.41 -27.72 -39.12
N VAL A 373 15.15 -28.72 -39.66
CA VAL A 373 16.58 -28.60 -40.00
C VAL A 373 16.83 -27.43 -40.97
N GLU A 374 15.90 -27.18 -41.91
CA GLU A 374 16.02 -26.14 -42.93
C GLU A 374 15.87 -24.70 -42.36
N ASN A 375 15.16 -24.54 -41.21
CA ASN A 375 14.95 -23.25 -40.57
C ASN A 375 15.93 -22.98 -39.44
N PHE A 376 16.75 -23.95 -39.08
CA PHE A 376 17.75 -23.81 -38.04
C PHE A 376 18.93 -22.93 -38.53
N GLY A 377 19.29 -21.89 -37.79
CA GLY A 377 20.37 -20.96 -38.12
C GLY A 377 20.00 -19.76 -38.99
N LYS A 378 18.71 -19.54 -39.30
CA LYS A 378 18.22 -18.37 -40.03
C LYS A 378 17.76 -17.29 -39.07
N ASP A 379 17.77 -16.03 -39.55
CA ASP A 379 17.15 -14.93 -38.81
C ASP A 379 15.67 -15.22 -38.55
N THR A 380 15.21 -14.94 -37.32
CA THR A 380 13.81 -15.14 -36.91
C THR A 380 13.12 -13.83 -36.71
N LYS A 381 11.85 -13.76 -37.11
CA LYS A 381 10.99 -12.61 -36.80
C LYS A 381 10.77 -12.55 -35.28
N ALA A 382 11.29 -11.49 -34.66
CA ALA A 382 11.18 -11.30 -33.21
C ALA A 382 9.97 -10.43 -32.84
N VAL A 383 9.74 -9.34 -33.56
CA VAL A 383 8.60 -8.45 -33.31
C VAL A 383 8.10 -7.86 -34.63
N GLU A 384 6.82 -7.70 -34.73
CA GLU A 384 6.14 -7.03 -35.82
C GLU A 384 5.14 -6.01 -35.28
N PHE A 385 5.12 -4.83 -35.86
CA PHE A 385 4.12 -3.82 -35.53
C PHE A 385 3.71 -3.00 -36.75
N SER A 386 2.44 -2.61 -36.79
CA SER A 386 1.91 -1.68 -37.77
C SER A 386 2.14 -0.27 -37.26
N SER A 387 2.74 0.58 -38.08
CA SER A 387 2.94 1.99 -37.79
C SER A 387 2.11 2.85 -38.72
N LEU A 388 1.43 3.85 -38.19
CA LEU A 388 0.59 4.79 -38.94
C LEU A 388 1.39 5.86 -39.72
N GLY A 389 2.73 5.87 -39.61
CA GLY A 389 3.60 6.81 -40.32
C GLY A 389 3.62 6.58 -41.83
N SER A 390 3.70 7.65 -42.61
CA SER A 390 3.92 7.57 -44.07
C SER A 390 5.37 7.24 -44.42
N ALA A 391 5.64 6.82 -45.64
CA ALA A 391 7.02 6.69 -46.15
C ALA A 391 7.79 8.00 -45.97
N GLY A 392 9.04 7.94 -45.50
CA GLY A 392 9.88 9.07 -45.12
C GLY A 392 9.75 9.51 -43.66
N ALA A 393 8.75 9.02 -42.89
CA ALA A 393 8.63 9.33 -41.48
C ALA A 393 9.84 8.76 -40.68
N PRO A 394 10.36 9.52 -39.69
CA PRO A 394 11.49 9.08 -38.90
C PRO A 394 11.11 7.90 -38.00
N ILE A 395 12.01 6.93 -37.88
CA ILE A 395 11.93 5.80 -36.98
C ILE A 395 13.13 5.91 -36.04
N LYS A 396 12.88 6.24 -34.76
CA LYS A 396 13.91 6.22 -33.70
C LYS A 396 13.48 5.23 -32.63
N MET A 397 14.29 4.23 -32.39
CA MET A 397 14.04 3.25 -31.34
C MET A 397 15.33 2.72 -30.72
N SER A 398 15.20 2.25 -29.47
CA SER A 398 16.25 1.50 -28.81
C SER A 398 15.90 0.03 -28.83
N VAL A 399 16.82 -0.79 -29.32
CA VAL A 399 16.68 -2.26 -29.31
C VAL A 399 17.87 -2.83 -28.54
N GLY A 400 17.58 -3.59 -27.50
CA GLY A 400 18.57 -4.33 -26.72
C GLY A 400 18.54 -5.81 -27.05
N ILE A 401 19.71 -6.47 -27.07
CA ILE A 401 19.84 -7.90 -27.35
C ILE A 401 20.65 -8.56 -26.24
N LEU A 402 20.16 -9.70 -25.76
CA LEU A 402 20.81 -10.49 -24.72
C LEU A 402 22.26 -10.84 -25.10
N GLY A 403 23.21 -10.55 -24.22
CA GLY A 403 24.62 -10.80 -24.42
C GLY A 403 25.34 -9.87 -25.41
N ALA A 404 24.65 -8.90 -26.01
CA ALA A 404 25.27 -7.90 -26.88
C ALA A 404 26.14 -6.92 -26.09
N THR A 405 27.34 -6.64 -26.61
CA THR A 405 28.28 -5.67 -26.04
C THR A 405 29.00 -4.93 -27.19
N ASP A 406 29.70 -3.83 -26.88
CA ASP A 406 30.56 -3.16 -27.85
C ASP A 406 31.63 -4.06 -28.49
N ALA A 407 32.15 -5.00 -27.71
CA ALA A 407 33.14 -5.97 -28.18
C ALA A 407 32.52 -7.14 -28.97
N LYS A 408 31.22 -7.39 -28.74
CA LYS A 408 30.48 -8.48 -29.38
C LYS A 408 29.10 -7.97 -29.82
N PRO A 409 29.01 -7.13 -30.85
CA PRO A 409 27.75 -6.62 -31.34
C PRO A 409 26.93 -7.73 -32.04
N VAL A 410 25.60 -7.65 -31.93
CA VAL A 410 24.65 -8.54 -32.63
C VAL A 410 24.04 -7.78 -33.80
N SER A 411 24.07 -8.34 -35.01
CA SER A 411 23.45 -7.76 -36.18
C SER A 411 21.97 -8.15 -36.26
N VAL A 412 21.07 -7.20 -36.04
CA VAL A 412 19.63 -7.38 -36.30
C VAL A 412 19.29 -6.84 -37.67
N LYS A 413 18.23 -7.37 -38.30
CA LYS A 413 17.72 -6.89 -39.60
C LYS A 413 16.31 -6.36 -39.43
N ILE A 414 16.03 -5.20 -39.99
CA ILE A 414 14.73 -4.55 -39.85
C ILE A 414 14.13 -4.28 -41.23
N ASP A 415 12.91 -4.76 -41.43
CA ASP A 415 12.05 -4.30 -42.49
C ASP A 415 11.41 -2.98 -42.08
N LEU A 416 11.66 -1.93 -42.83
CA LEU A 416 11.14 -0.58 -42.59
C LEU A 416 9.83 -0.28 -43.33
N GLY A 417 9.11 -1.35 -43.71
CA GLY A 417 7.78 -1.29 -44.35
C GLY A 417 7.81 -1.39 -45.89
N ASP A 418 8.93 -1.76 -46.51
CA ASP A 418 9.07 -1.97 -47.94
C ASP A 418 9.45 -3.40 -48.32
N GLY A 419 9.52 -4.34 -47.34
CA GLY A 419 9.92 -5.74 -47.54
C GLY A 419 11.44 -5.96 -47.62
N ASN A 420 12.24 -4.89 -47.56
CA ASN A 420 13.69 -4.99 -47.62
C ASN A 420 14.33 -4.93 -46.24
N LEU A 421 15.27 -5.84 -45.99
CA LEU A 421 15.94 -5.95 -44.67
C LEU A 421 17.15 -5.03 -44.57
N VAL A 422 17.16 -4.12 -43.61
CA VAL A 422 18.26 -3.21 -43.31
C VAL A 422 19.00 -3.71 -42.05
N PRO A 423 20.30 -3.96 -42.08
CA PRO A 423 21.05 -4.43 -40.93
C PRO A 423 21.42 -3.30 -39.96
N PHE A 424 21.33 -3.56 -38.65
CA PHE A 424 21.76 -2.67 -37.57
C PHE A 424 22.60 -3.49 -36.56
N ALA A 425 23.70 -2.89 -36.07
CA ALA A 425 24.56 -3.52 -35.07
C ALA A 425 24.14 -3.09 -33.67
N ILE A 426 23.61 -4.01 -32.90
CA ILE A 426 23.20 -3.81 -31.50
C ILE A 426 24.37 -4.14 -30.58
N LYS A 427 24.69 -3.25 -29.65
CA LYS A 427 25.88 -3.26 -28.81
C LYS A 427 25.60 -3.31 -27.31
N ALA A 428 24.33 -3.43 -26.91
CA ALA A 428 23.93 -3.47 -25.51
C ALA A 428 22.68 -4.31 -25.29
N GLU A 429 22.51 -4.82 -24.10
CA GLU A 429 21.26 -5.47 -23.65
C GLU A 429 20.17 -4.43 -23.32
N GLU A 430 20.55 -3.31 -22.71
CA GLU A 430 19.65 -2.20 -22.36
C GLU A 430 20.32 -0.89 -22.82
N PRO A 431 20.13 -0.47 -24.09
CA PRO A 431 20.72 0.76 -24.60
C PRO A 431 20.11 1.99 -23.92
N THR A 432 20.93 2.97 -23.56
CA THR A 432 20.48 4.23 -22.92
C THR A 432 20.11 5.33 -23.91
N THR A 433 20.38 5.12 -25.18
CA THR A 433 20.07 6.03 -26.29
C THR A 433 19.57 5.26 -27.51
N PRO A 434 18.75 5.87 -28.38
CA PRO A 434 18.31 5.23 -29.62
C PRO A 434 19.50 4.71 -30.45
N ASN A 435 19.48 3.44 -30.76
CA ASN A 435 20.49 2.77 -31.60
C ASN A 435 20.00 2.38 -32.99
N ILE A 436 18.70 2.61 -33.24
CA ILE A 436 18.07 2.57 -34.54
C ILE A 436 17.63 3.98 -34.89
N ASP A 437 18.22 4.59 -35.92
CA ASP A 437 17.82 5.87 -36.49
C ASP A 437 17.65 5.66 -38.01
N ALA A 438 16.42 5.65 -38.46
CA ALA A 438 16.06 5.29 -39.82
C ALA A 438 14.83 6.11 -40.30
N GLN A 439 14.51 5.96 -41.58
CA GLN A 439 13.27 6.44 -42.14
C GLN A 439 12.41 5.29 -42.63
N ARG A 440 11.10 5.40 -42.43
CA ARG A 440 10.13 4.48 -42.96
C ARG A 440 10.23 4.44 -44.50
N LYS A 441 10.31 3.25 -45.08
CA LYS A 441 10.51 3.07 -46.52
C LYS A 441 9.26 2.73 -47.29
N GLY A 442 8.24 2.19 -46.65
CA GLY A 442 6.98 1.80 -47.26
C GLY A 442 5.80 1.88 -46.32
N SER A 443 4.63 1.39 -46.76
CA SER A 443 3.40 1.34 -45.96
C SER A 443 3.22 0.00 -45.19
N GLY A 444 4.10 -0.97 -45.41
CA GLY A 444 4.04 -2.28 -44.73
C GLY A 444 4.36 -2.20 -43.24
N ASN A 445 4.25 -3.32 -42.54
CA ASN A 445 4.63 -3.40 -41.13
C ASN A 445 6.14 -3.21 -40.92
N ILE A 446 6.52 -2.71 -39.80
CA ILE A 446 7.91 -2.72 -39.35
C ILE A 446 8.14 -4.07 -38.67
N ILE A 447 9.18 -4.81 -39.13
CA ILE A 447 9.48 -6.14 -38.62
C ILE A 447 10.95 -6.20 -38.23
N ILE A 448 11.21 -6.62 -36.99
CA ILE A 448 12.57 -6.83 -36.50
C ILE A 448 12.87 -8.32 -36.53
N TYR A 449 13.93 -8.66 -37.25
CA TYR A 449 14.49 -10.00 -37.29
C TYR A 449 15.78 -10.05 -36.48
N VAL A 450 15.90 -11.06 -35.63
CA VAL A 450 17.11 -11.33 -34.88
C VAL A 450 17.77 -12.63 -35.35
N PRO A 451 19.11 -12.75 -35.32
CA PRO A 451 19.76 -14.02 -35.56
C PRO A 451 19.22 -15.05 -34.57
N GLN A 452 19.17 -16.28 -34.98
CA GLN A 452 18.75 -17.38 -34.13
C GLN A 452 19.53 -17.38 -32.82
N ASP A 453 18.86 -17.73 -31.71
CA ASP A 453 19.39 -17.76 -30.34
C ASP A 453 19.75 -16.39 -29.77
N ASN A 454 19.27 -15.31 -30.39
CA ASN A 454 19.36 -13.95 -29.86
C ASN A 454 17.96 -13.45 -29.50
N TYR A 455 17.86 -12.77 -28.36
CA TYR A 455 16.59 -12.33 -27.76
C TYR A 455 16.59 -10.83 -27.52
N ILE A 456 15.48 -10.20 -27.83
CA ILE A 456 15.25 -8.79 -27.50
C ILE A 456 15.03 -8.65 -25.98
N THR A 457 15.86 -7.84 -25.35
CA THR A 457 15.80 -7.52 -23.91
C THR A 457 15.26 -6.12 -23.65
N ALA A 458 15.39 -5.22 -24.63
CA ALA A 458 14.82 -3.87 -24.55
C ALA A 458 14.20 -3.47 -25.88
N LEU A 459 13.05 -2.82 -25.82
CA LEU A 459 12.38 -2.20 -26.96
C LEU A 459 11.78 -0.87 -26.51
N GLU A 460 12.33 0.23 -27.03
CA GLU A 460 11.91 1.55 -26.63
C GLU A 460 11.71 2.44 -27.85
N THR A 461 10.62 3.18 -27.85
CA THR A 461 10.31 4.22 -28.86
C THR A 461 9.59 5.38 -28.22
N ASP A 462 9.76 6.56 -28.79
CA ASP A 462 9.04 7.77 -28.41
C ASP A 462 8.52 8.48 -29.68
N ASN A 463 7.24 8.84 -29.65
CA ASN A 463 6.55 9.50 -30.78
C ASN A 463 6.54 8.67 -32.08
N LEU A 464 6.66 7.35 -32.01
CA LEU A 464 6.45 6.46 -33.14
C LEU A 464 4.99 5.94 -33.10
N PRO A 465 4.11 6.40 -34.00
CA PRO A 465 2.71 5.95 -33.98
C PRO A 465 2.61 4.45 -34.28
N ILE A 466 2.02 3.69 -33.35
CA ILE A 466 1.84 2.25 -33.42
C ILE A 466 0.34 1.94 -33.32
N ASP A 467 -0.21 1.24 -34.32
CA ASP A 467 -1.60 0.80 -34.31
C ASP A 467 -1.77 -0.54 -33.56
N ASN A 468 -0.88 -1.48 -33.87
CA ASN A 468 -0.83 -2.79 -33.24
C ASN A 468 0.61 -3.31 -33.14
N ILE A 469 0.92 -4.03 -32.06
CA ILE A 469 2.22 -4.64 -31.82
C ILE A 469 2.05 -6.03 -31.19
N ASP A 470 2.73 -7.03 -31.72
CA ASP A 470 2.80 -8.38 -31.18
C ASP A 470 4.12 -8.55 -30.39
N LEU A 471 4.00 -8.66 -29.07
CA LEU A 471 5.13 -8.83 -28.12
C LEU A 471 5.25 -10.27 -27.61
N THR A 472 4.42 -11.20 -28.08
CA THR A 472 4.32 -12.56 -27.52
C THR A 472 5.62 -13.38 -27.67
N ALA A 473 6.43 -13.09 -28.68
CA ALA A 473 7.72 -13.75 -28.89
C ALA A 473 8.86 -13.18 -28.01
N LEU A 474 8.63 -12.05 -27.30
CA LEU A 474 9.66 -11.33 -26.54
C LEU A 474 9.74 -11.81 -25.07
N ASN A 475 9.97 -13.09 -24.85
CA ASN A 475 10.02 -13.71 -23.53
C ASN A 475 11.23 -13.30 -22.65
N GLN A 476 12.24 -12.65 -23.22
CA GLN A 476 13.41 -12.11 -22.50
C GLN A 476 13.35 -10.59 -22.32
N LEU A 477 12.22 -9.95 -22.66
CA LEU A 477 12.04 -8.52 -22.58
C LEU A 477 12.09 -8.04 -21.12
N ARG A 478 12.99 -7.10 -20.82
CA ARG A 478 13.22 -6.51 -19.50
C ARG A 478 12.78 -5.05 -19.44
N VAL A 479 12.92 -4.35 -20.55
CA VAL A 479 12.59 -2.94 -20.70
C VAL A 479 11.66 -2.75 -21.89
N LEU A 480 10.49 -2.17 -21.65
CA LEU A 480 9.55 -1.76 -22.69
C LEU A 480 9.16 -0.31 -22.50
N ALA A 481 9.41 0.53 -23.50
CA ALA A 481 8.93 1.90 -23.53
C ALA A 481 8.33 2.23 -24.91
N LEU A 482 7.00 2.37 -24.95
CA LEU A 482 6.26 2.75 -26.15
C LEU A 482 5.51 4.06 -25.87
N LYS A 483 6.29 5.15 -25.77
CA LYS A 483 5.78 6.46 -25.37
C LYS A 483 5.15 7.19 -26.54
N ASN A 484 4.03 7.88 -26.26
CA ASN A 484 3.34 8.72 -27.26
C ASN A 484 3.05 7.96 -28.57
N ALA A 485 2.77 6.67 -28.47
CA ALA A 485 2.58 5.79 -29.63
C ALA A 485 1.14 5.73 -30.13
N GLY A 486 0.18 6.29 -29.38
CA GLY A 486 -1.24 6.26 -29.72
C GLY A 486 -1.93 4.93 -29.41
N LEU A 487 -1.31 4.07 -28.62
CA LEU A 487 -1.81 2.73 -28.26
C LEU A 487 -3.13 2.84 -27.48
N ARG A 488 -4.12 2.01 -27.88
CA ARG A 488 -5.42 1.88 -27.20
C ARG A 488 -5.47 0.63 -26.32
N ASN A 489 -4.71 -0.38 -26.66
CA ASN A 489 -4.53 -1.63 -25.91
C ASN A 489 -3.13 -2.18 -26.14
N ILE A 490 -2.68 -3.05 -25.25
CA ILE A 490 -1.43 -3.79 -25.34
C ILE A 490 -1.54 -5.06 -24.50
N ASP A 491 -1.04 -6.18 -25.02
CA ASP A 491 -0.96 -7.45 -24.31
C ASP A 491 0.48 -7.70 -23.86
N LEU A 492 0.68 -7.80 -22.54
CA LEU A 492 1.96 -8.04 -21.89
C LEU A 492 1.99 -9.38 -21.13
N GLY A 493 0.98 -10.23 -21.29
CA GLY A 493 0.84 -11.49 -20.56
C GLY A 493 1.99 -12.48 -20.76
N TYR A 494 2.81 -12.28 -21.78
CA TYR A 494 3.97 -13.15 -22.11
C TYR A 494 5.33 -12.59 -21.67
N ASN A 495 5.36 -11.34 -21.22
CA ASN A 495 6.60 -10.61 -20.96
C ASN A 495 6.94 -10.59 -19.44
N ASN A 496 7.00 -11.77 -18.83
CA ASN A 496 7.16 -11.96 -17.39
C ASN A 496 8.54 -11.54 -16.82
N LYS A 497 9.51 -11.18 -17.69
CA LYS A 497 10.83 -10.69 -17.28
C LYS A 497 10.93 -9.15 -17.26
N LEU A 498 9.82 -8.46 -17.55
CA LEU A 498 9.79 -7.00 -17.50
C LEU A 498 10.16 -6.46 -16.12
N ARG A 499 11.07 -5.48 -16.13
CA ARG A 499 11.51 -4.71 -14.95
C ARG A 499 11.11 -3.25 -15.05
N LYS A 500 11.09 -2.71 -16.27
CA LYS A 500 10.71 -1.33 -16.56
C LYS A 500 9.65 -1.29 -17.64
N LEU A 501 8.59 -0.56 -17.39
CA LEU A 501 7.46 -0.37 -18.30
C LEU A 501 7.13 1.12 -18.39
N ASP A 502 7.24 1.70 -19.60
CA ASP A 502 6.80 3.07 -19.87
C ASP A 502 5.83 3.09 -21.05
N LEU A 503 4.55 3.27 -20.76
CA LEU A 503 3.48 3.42 -21.74
C LEU A 503 2.84 4.82 -21.66
N SER A 504 3.61 5.81 -21.22
CA SER A 504 3.12 7.18 -21.07
C SER A 504 2.70 7.82 -22.40
N GLY A 505 1.72 8.73 -22.32
CA GLY A 505 1.27 9.48 -23.48
C GLY A 505 0.48 8.66 -24.52
N ASN A 506 -0.18 7.60 -24.10
CA ASN A 506 -1.00 6.74 -24.97
C ASN A 506 -2.52 6.99 -24.78
N LEU A 507 -3.35 6.13 -25.33
CA LEU A 507 -4.81 6.21 -25.26
C LEU A 507 -5.42 5.00 -24.53
N LEU A 508 -4.65 4.41 -23.60
CA LEU A 508 -5.05 3.22 -22.86
C LEU A 508 -6.20 3.56 -21.92
N THR A 509 -7.28 2.78 -21.98
CA THR A 509 -8.42 2.87 -21.05
C THR A 509 -8.36 1.82 -19.94
N LYS A 510 -7.64 0.74 -20.19
CA LYS A 510 -7.40 -0.38 -19.27
C LYS A 510 -6.02 -0.96 -19.56
N LEU A 511 -5.36 -1.47 -18.53
CA LEU A 511 -4.13 -2.26 -18.65
C LEU A 511 -4.25 -3.50 -17.77
N THR A 512 -3.95 -4.66 -18.35
CA THR A 512 -3.90 -5.94 -17.65
C THR A 512 -2.47 -6.45 -17.68
N LEU A 513 -1.88 -6.65 -16.52
CA LEU A 513 -0.56 -7.25 -16.33
C LEU A 513 -0.68 -8.62 -15.62
N LYS A 514 -1.72 -9.39 -15.97
CA LYS A 514 -1.88 -10.75 -15.46
C LYS A 514 -0.89 -11.65 -16.14
N GLY A 515 0.11 -12.08 -15.42
CA GLY A 515 0.91 -13.24 -15.82
C GLY A 515 0.06 -14.53 -15.79
N PRO A 516 0.53 -15.62 -16.40
CA PRO A 516 -0.12 -16.92 -16.29
C PRO A 516 -0.30 -17.25 -14.80
N SER A 517 -1.50 -17.66 -14.42
CA SER A 517 -1.92 -17.94 -13.05
C SER A 517 -1.17 -19.13 -12.45
N SER A 518 0.09 -18.94 -12.12
CA SER A 518 0.83 -19.83 -11.23
C SER A 518 1.30 -18.99 -10.04
N TYR A 519 1.03 -19.44 -8.85
CA TYR A 519 1.43 -18.88 -7.55
C TYR A 519 2.95 -18.62 -7.40
N PHE A 520 3.74 -18.74 -8.47
CA PHE A 520 5.21 -18.80 -8.45
C PHE A 520 5.90 -17.67 -9.24
N TYR A 521 5.18 -16.89 -10.02
CA TYR A 521 5.79 -15.79 -10.79
C TYR A 521 5.46 -14.45 -10.15
N LYS A 522 6.31 -14.01 -9.23
CA LYS A 522 6.27 -12.63 -8.74
C LYS A 522 6.69 -11.69 -9.87
N SER A 523 5.96 -10.60 -10.03
CA SER A 523 6.33 -9.55 -10.97
C SER A 523 7.74 -9.04 -10.66
N LEU A 524 8.56 -8.88 -11.70
CA LEU A 524 9.89 -8.25 -11.60
C LEU A 524 9.83 -6.74 -11.86
N LEU A 525 8.64 -6.18 -12.13
CA LEU A 525 8.46 -4.77 -12.42
C LEU A 525 8.84 -3.91 -11.22
N THR A 526 9.83 -3.03 -11.44
CA THR A 526 10.31 -2.08 -10.44
C THR A 526 9.91 -0.64 -10.76
N ASP A 527 9.79 -0.31 -12.06
CA ASP A 527 9.49 1.03 -12.53
C ASP A 527 8.36 0.98 -13.56
N ILE A 528 7.24 1.63 -13.26
CA ILE A 528 6.07 1.69 -14.12
C ILE A 528 5.67 3.15 -14.35
N ASN A 529 5.57 3.54 -15.61
CA ASN A 529 5.03 4.84 -16.02
C ASN A 529 3.86 4.64 -16.98
N LEU A 530 2.67 4.99 -16.52
CA LEU A 530 1.40 4.95 -17.25
C LEU A 530 0.77 6.33 -17.36
N SER A 531 1.55 7.39 -17.12
CA SER A 531 1.05 8.75 -17.11
C SER A 531 0.48 9.18 -18.47
N ASN A 532 -0.42 10.17 -18.46
CA ASN A 532 -1.03 10.72 -19.68
C ASN A 532 -1.72 9.65 -20.53
N ASN A 533 -2.60 8.88 -19.93
CA ASN A 533 -3.48 7.91 -20.58
C ASN A 533 -4.96 8.23 -20.26
N GLN A 534 -5.84 7.26 -20.44
CA GLN A 534 -7.27 7.38 -20.15
C GLN A 534 -7.73 6.28 -19.19
N LEU A 535 -6.84 5.78 -18.36
CA LEU A 535 -7.09 4.66 -17.46
C LEU A 535 -8.16 5.01 -16.42
N GLU A 536 -9.16 4.16 -16.30
CA GLU A 536 -10.21 4.21 -15.28
C GLU A 536 -10.02 3.11 -14.24
N SER A 537 -9.33 2.04 -14.61
CA SER A 537 -8.97 0.90 -13.77
C SER A 537 -7.70 0.22 -14.26
N TYR A 538 -7.11 -0.60 -13.42
CA TYR A 538 -5.98 -1.47 -13.74
C TYR A 538 -6.26 -2.87 -13.17
N GLU A 539 -5.59 -3.88 -13.73
CA GLU A 539 -5.58 -5.24 -13.20
C GLU A 539 -4.12 -5.68 -13.04
N PHE A 540 -3.56 -5.45 -11.86
CA PHE A 540 -2.27 -5.97 -11.42
C PHE A 540 -2.51 -6.86 -10.22
N ASP A 541 -1.85 -7.99 -10.16
CA ASP A 541 -1.99 -8.92 -9.04
C ASP A 541 -0.83 -8.79 -8.03
N ASP A 542 0.20 -7.94 -8.29
CA ASP A 542 1.41 -7.91 -7.47
C ASP A 542 2.19 -6.59 -7.62
N PHE A 543 2.07 -5.70 -6.63
CA PHE A 543 2.84 -4.44 -6.53
C PHE A 543 4.17 -4.59 -5.77
N TYR A 544 4.50 -5.78 -5.37
CA TYR A 544 5.51 -6.11 -4.42
C TYR A 544 6.94 -5.63 -4.77
N ALA A 545 7.35 -5.68 -6.03
CA ALA A 545 8.67 -5.23 -6.46
C ALA A 545 8.72 -3.75 -6.87
N ILE A 546 7.56 -3.07 -6.93
CA ILE A 546 7.47 -1.73 -7.52
C ILE A 546 8.13 -0.69 -6.61
N ARG A 547 9.06 0.05 -7.18
CA ARG A 547 9.78 1.17 -6.53
C ARG A 547 9.30 2.53 -7.02
N LYS A 548 8.92 2.61 -8.30
CA LYS A 548 8.42 3.84 -8.91
C LYS A 548 7.15 3.56 -9.68
N PHE A 549 6.11 4.30 -9.36
CA PHE A 549 4.84 4.19 -10.05
C PHE A 549 4.31 5.58 -10.39
N ASP A 550 4.17 5.86 -11.69
CA ASP A 550 3.53 7.07 -12.20
C ASP A 550 2.26 6.68 -13.00
N ILE A 551 1.10 7.07 -12.49
CA ILE A 551 -0.21 6.92 -13.11
C ILE A 551 -0.91 8.28 -13.22
N SER A 552 -0.14 9.36 -13.21
CA SER A 552 -0.66 10.73 -13.30
C SER A 552 -1.39 11.00 -14.61
N HIS A 553 -2.26 12.03 -14.63
CA HIS A 553 -3.02 12.43 -15.81
C HIS A 553 -3.82 11.25 -16.41
N ASN A 554 -4.63 10.63 -15.58
CA ASN A 554 -5.57 9.56 -15.95
C ASN A 554 -6.98 9.88 -15.38
N LYS A 555 -7.87 8.89 -15.32
CA LYS A 555 -9.24 9.01 -14.78
C LYS A 555 -9.47 8.09 -13.58
N MET A 556 -8.40 7.75 -12.87
CA MET A 556 -8.43 6.80 -11.75
C MET A 556 -9.17 7.37 -10.54
N LYS A 557 -9.94 6.53 -9.86
CA LYS A 557 -10.69 6.88 -8.64
C LYS A 557 -10.21 6.15 -7.40
N ALA A 558 -9.56 5.02 -7.58
CA ALA A 558 -9.01 4.20 -6.51
C ALA A 558 -7.69 3.55 -6.96
N LEU A 559 -6.79 3.35 -6.02
CA LEU A 559 -5.54 2.64 -6.19
C LEU A 559 -5.34 1.78 -4.96
N ASP A 560 -5.22 0.48 -5.17
CA ASP A 560 -4.80 -0.44 -4.11
C ASP A 560 -3.30 -0.68 -4.27
N VAL A 561 -2.56 -0.29 -3.28
CA VAL A 561 -1.10 -0.45 -3.17
C VAL A 561 -0.73 -1.11 -1.83
N SER A 562 -1.66 -1.91 -1.29
CA SER A 562 -1.48 -2.60 0.00
C SER A 562 -0.25 -3.53 0.01
N ASP A 563 0.15 -4.05 -1.15
CA ASP A 563 1.30 -4.95 -1.29
C ASP A 563 2.57 -4.22 -1.80
N ALA A 564 2.57 -2.88 -1.84
CA ALA A 564 3.66 -2.09 -2.40
C ALA A 564 4.71 -1.68 -1.37
N ASP A 565 5.25 -2.65 -0.62
CA ASP A 565 6.21 -2.41 0.47
C ASP A 565 7.52 -1.74 0.01
N ASN A 566 7.89 -1.90 -1.26
CA ASN A 566 9.11 -1.31 -1.84
C ASN A 566 8.91 0.05 -2.50
N LEU A 567 7.68 0.59 -2.46
CA LEU A 567 7.34 1.82 -3.14
C LEU A 567 8.11 3.03 -2.55
N ARG A 568 8.91 3.69 -3.41
CA ARG A 568 9.69 4.88 -3.06
C ARG A 568 9.12 6.16 -3.67
N SER A 569 8.56 6.05 -4.87
CA SER A 569 8.01 7.20 -5.58
C SER A 569 6.66 6.84 -6.16
N LEU A 570 5.65 7.62 -5.79
CA LEU A 570 4.29 7.51 -6.31
C LEU A 570 3.84 8.85 -6.87
N ASN A 571 3.37 8.84 -8.11
CA ASN A 571 2.73 9.98 -8.74
C ASN A 571 1.32 9.57 -9.20
N ILE A 572 0.31 10.10 -8.52
CA ILE A 572 -1.11 9.93 -8.86
C ILE A 572 -1.77 11.25 -9.22
N SER A 573 -0.99 12.30 -9.48
CA SER A 573 -1.52 13.64 -9.74
C SER A 573 -2.46 13.68 -10.96
N ASN A 574 -3.40 14.63 -10.94
CA ASN A 574 -4.36 14.82 -12.05
C ASN A 574 -5.20 13.56 -12.34
N ASN A 575 -5.89 13.08 -11.33
CA ASN A 575 -6.83 11.96 -11.36
C ASN A 575 -8.11 12.35 -10.58
N ALA A 576 -8.90 11.37 -10.16
CA ALA A 576 -10.15 11.59 -9.42
C ALA A 576 -10.18 10.82 -8.07
N PHE A 577 -9.05 10.68 -7.41
CA PHE A 577 -8.94 9.99 -6.11
C PHE A 577 -9.60 10.80 -5.01
N THR A 578 -10.43 10.16 -4.17
CA THR A 578 -11.06 10.77 -3.00
C THR A 578 -10.34 10.46 -1.69
N ARG A 579 -9.61 9.36 -1.65
CA ARG A 579 -8.77 8.93 -0.51
C ARG A 579 -7.58 8.12 -1.00
N LEU A 580 -6.49 8.13 -0.25
CA LEU A 580 -5.28 7.35 -0.54
C LEU A 580 -4.76 6.72 0.75
N LEU A 581 -4.62 5.41 0.77
CA LEU A 581 -4.13 4.65 1.92
C LEU A 581 -2.82 3.95 1.53
N LEU A 582 -1.73 4.36 2.15
CA LEU A 582 -0.37 3.87 1.90
C LEU A 582 0.20 3.16 3.15
N ASN A 583 -0.65 2.44 3.89
CA ASN A 583 -0.33 1.89 5.22
C ASN A 583 0.94 1.01 5.25
N HIS A 584 1.33 0.41 4.11
CA HIS A 584 2.50 -0.47 4.00
C HIS A 584 3.65 0.15 3.19
N SER A 585 3.52 1.40 2.73
CA SER A 585 4.55 2.08 1.93
C SER A 585 5.58 2.81 2.81
N GLU A 586 6.26 2.08 3.68
CA GLU A 586 7.17 2.63 4.68
C GLU A 586 8.48 3.16 4.10
N LEU A 587 8.79 2.84 2.85
CA LEU A 587 9.94 3.35 2.10
C LEU A 587 9.64 4.55 1.22
N LEU A 588 8.43 5.10 1.31
CA LEU A 588 8.01 6.18 0.43
C LEU A 588 8.85 7.44 0.65
N GLU A 589 9.56 7.84 -0.38
CA GLU A 589 10.43 9.03 -0.42
C GLU A 589 9.75 10.22 -1.10
N SER A 590 8.86 9.94 -2.08
CA SER A 590 8.20 10.98 -2.89
C SER A 590 6.76 10.62 -3.19
N LEU A 591 5.85 11.56 -2.90
CA LEU A 591 4.43 11.46 -3.27
C LEU A 591 3.98 12.74 -3.97
N ASP A 592 3.52 12.61 -5.22
CA ASP A 592 2.70 13.62 -5.87
C ASP A 592 1.26 13.12 -6.02
N ALA A 593 0.38 13.66 -5.22
CA ALA A 593 -1.05 13.38 -5.23
C ALA A 593 -1.87 14.65 -5.55
N SER A 594 -1.25 15.64 -6.18
CA SER A 594 -1.90 16.91 -6.51
C SER A 594 -3.02 16.79 -7.53
N ASN A 595 -3.94 17.76 -7.51
CA ASN A 595 -5.07 17.84 -8.44
C ASN A 595 -5.91 16.56 -8.48
N ASN A 596 -6.44 16.19 -7.34
CA ASN A 596 -7.38 15.10 -7.12
C ASN A 596 -8.57 15.61 -6.29
N GLU A 597 -9.38 14.70 -5.77
CA GLU A 597 -10.50 14.98 -4.86
C GLU A 597 -10.23 14.48 -3.43
N LEU A 598 -8.95 14.36 -3.06
CA LEU A 598 -8.53 13.76 -1.78
C LEU A 598 -8.98 14.62 -0.60
N ASN A 599 -9.57 13.97 0.38
CA ASN A 599 -9.83 14.50 1.71
C ASN A 599 -9.17 13.66 2.82
N GLU A 600 -8.55 12.55 2.45
CA GLU A 600 -7.80 11.68 3.36
C GLU A 600 -6.58 11.10 2.64
N VAL A 601 -5.41 11.21 3.28
CA VAL A 601 -4.20 10.49 2.91
C VAL A 601 -3.59 9.88 4.17
N LYS A 602 -3.33 8.57 4.14
CA LYS A 602 -2.63 7.88 5.22
C LYS A 602 -1.29 7.40 4.71
N ILE A 603 -0.23 7.95 5.28
CA ILE A 603 1.16 7.62 5.00
C ILE A 603 1.78 7.12 6.31
N PRO A 604 2.57 6.03 6.31
CA PRO A 604 3.25 5.58 7.51
C PRO A 604 4.09 6.70 8.13
N PRO A 605 4.03 6.93 9.44
CA PRO A 605 4.81 7.99 10.10
C PRO A 605 6.32 7.82 9.94
N VAL A 606 6.77 6.59 9.68
CA VAL A 606 8.18 6.22 9.48
C VAL A 606 8.68 6.42 8.05
N ALA A 607 7.79 6.71 7.11
CA ALA A 607 8.17 6.92 5.71
C ALA A 607 9.20 8.04 5.58
N PRO A 608 10.35 7.81 4.89
CA PRO A 608 11.43 8.79 4.75
C PRO A 608 11.10 9.83 3.66
N LEU A 609 9.90 10.43 3.75
CA LEU A 609 9.46 11.40 2.75
C LEU A 609 10.45 12.55 2.61
N ALA A 610 10.85 12.78 1.37
CA ALA A 610 11.63 13.93 0.92
C ALA A 610 10.77 14.91 0.10
N TYR A 611 9.60 14.46 -0.41
CA TYR A 611 8.68 15.28 -1.18
C TYR A 611 7.24 14.83 -0.99
N LEU A 612 6.34 15.76 -0.70
CA LEU A 612 4.90 15.55 -0.58
C LEU A 612 4.14 16.70 -1.24
N ASN A 613 3.39 16.41 -2.30
CA ASN A 613 2.51 17.37 -2.96
C ASN A 613 1.06 16.88 -2.91
N ILE A 614 0.22 17.59 -2.18
CA ILE A 614 -1.22 17.34 -2.03
C ILE A 614 -2.05 18.56 -2.41
N SER A 615 -1.50 19.52 -3.14
CA SER A 615 -2.21 20.71 -3.61
C SER A 615 -3.34 20.35 -4.57
N GLY A 616 -4.34 21.23 -4.70
CA GLY A 616 -5.48 20.98 -5.60
C GLY A 616 -6.35 19.80 -5.21
N ASN A 617 -6.62 19.64 -3.91
CA ASN A 617 -7.45 18.59 -3.35
C ASN A 617 -8.54 19.17 -2.43
N ASN A 618 -9.25 18.33 -1.68
CA ASN A 618 -10.31 18.69 -0.75
C ASN A 618 -9.84 18.66 0.72
N PHE A 619 -8.54 18.83 0.97
CA PHE A 619 -8.07 18.96 2.36
C PHE A 619 -8.51 20.28 2.97
N THR A 620 -8.82 20.23 4.25
CA THR A 620 -9.19 21.37 5.08
C THR A 620 -8.13 21.61 6.14
N LEU A 621 -8.21 22.70 6.89
CA LEU A 621 -7.29 22.96 7.99
C LEU A 621 -7.33 21.84 9.05
N ALA A 622 -8.51 21.23 9.24
CA ALA A 622 -8.74 20.22 10.27
C ALA A 622 -8.21 18.82 9.93
N ASN A 623 -8.16 18.46 8.62
CA ASN A 623 -7.73 17.13 8.17
C ASN A 623 -6.42 17.14 7.36
N MET A 624 -5.68 18.24 7.44
CA MET A 624 -4.36 18.35 6.80
C MET A 624 -3.42 17.29 7.37
N PRO A 625 -2.76 16.47 6.53
CA PRO A 625 -1.81 15.46 6.99
C PRO A 625 -0.60 16.09 7.71
N ALA A 626 0.19 15.24 8.38
CA ALA A 626 1.45 15.65 8.98
C ALA A 626 2.43 16.18 7.91
N ASP A 627 3.33 17.09 8.34
CA ASP A 627 4.34 17.67 7.46
C ASP A 627 5.59 16.79 7.27
N PHE A 628 5.70 15.69 8.02
CA PHE A 628 6.86 14.76 8.00
C PHE A 628 8.22 15.45 8.18
N GLY A 629 8.23 16.68 8.75
CA GLY A 629 9.44 17.48 8.89
C GLY A 629 9.96 18.09 7.58
N LEU A 630 9.15 18.16 6.55
CA LEU A 630 9.46 18.77 5.26
C LEU A 630 9.37 20.30 5.34
N ASP A 631 10.21 20.98 4.60
CA ASP A 631 10.11 22.42 4.41
C ASP A 631 9.03 22.80 3.38
N ALA A 632 8.78 24.10 3.25
CA ALA A 632 7.74 24.64 2.37
C ALA A 632 7.97 24.40 0.87
N THR A 633 9.16 23.96 0.47
CA THR A 633 9.46 23.62 -0.94
C THR A 633 9.22 22.14 -1.24
N HIS A 634 9.16 21.32 -0.19
CA HIS A 634 9.00 19.89 -0.29
C HIS A 634 7.63 19.40 0.23
N PHE A 635 6.97 20.19 1.09
CA PHE A 635 5.57 19.95 1.47
C PHE A 635 4.65 20.98 0.78
N ILE A 636 4.07 20.58 -0.35
CA ILE A 636 3.20 21.44 -1.17
C ILE A 636 1.75 21.05 -0.90
N TYR A 637 1.01 21.90 -0.21
CA TYR A 637 -0.38 21.64 0.19
C TYR A 637 -1.37 22.73 -0.25
N ALA A 638 -0.92 23.79 -0.88
CA ALA A 638 -1.76 24.91 -1.33
C ALA A 638 -1.60 25.15 -2.84
N PRO A 639 -2.68 25.58 -3.54
CA PRO A 639 -4.05 25.77 -3.01
C PRO A 639 -4.76 24.44 -2.74
N GLN A 640 -5.85 24.50 -1.98
CA GLN A 640 -6.87 23.45 -1.91
C GLN A 640 -8.13 23.90 -2.65
N HIS A 641 -9.04 22.96 -2.94
CA HIS A 641 -10.35 23.31 -3.47
C HIS A 641 -11.11 24.20 -2.50
N VAL A 642 -12.04 25.00 -3.03
CA VAL A 642 -12.86 25.89 -2.23
C VAL A 642 -13.76 25.05 -1.32
N LEU A 643 -13.79 25.38 -0.01
CA LEU A 643 -14.67 24.69 0.93
C LEU A 643 -16.13 25.01 0.61
N GLU A 644 -16.87 24.01 0.19
CA GLU A 644 -18.28 24.19 -0.08
C GLU A 644 -19.06 24.37 1.23
N ILE A 645 -19.74 25.50 1.33
CA ILE A 645 -20.71 25.77 2.38
C ILE A 645 -22.04 26.12 1.73
N SER A 646 -23.09 25.40 2.10
CA SER A 646 -24.39 25.47 1.44
C SER A 646 -25.43 26.26 2.25
N THR A 647 -24.99 27.09 3.19
CA THR A 647 -25.89 27.72 4.15
C THR A 647 -26.20 29.16 3.83
N SER A 648 -27.49 29.49 3.97
CA SER A 648 -27.99 30.85 4.09
C SER A 648 -28.59 31.00 5.48
N SER A 649 -27.87 31.58 6.42
CA SER A 649 -28.32 31.81 7.78
C SER A 649 -27.74 33.10 8.35
N PRO A 650 -28.26 33.66 9.47
CA PRO A 650 -27.62 34.76 10.14
C PRO A 650 -26.29 34.39 10.82
N GLY A 651 -26.00 33.08 10.90
CA GLY A 651 -24.77 32.55 11.41
C GLY A 651 -24.21 31.49 10.49
N ILE A 652 -22.90 31.43 10.30
CA ILE A 652 -22.20 30.40 9.55
C ILE A 652 -21.16 29.75 10.46
N ASP A 653 -21.28 28.42 10.63
CA ASP A 653 -20.41 27.66 11.51
C ASP A 653 -19.28 27.05 10.71
N LEU A 654 -18.07 27.53 10.95
CA LEU A 654 -16.81 26.96 10.44
C LEU A 654 -15.95 26.43 11.59
N SER A 655 -16.55 26.06 12.72
CA SER A 655 -15.84 25.57 13.92
C SER A 655 -15.07 24.27 13.63
N GLU A 656 -15.48 23.46 12.68
CA GLU A 656 -14.71 22.32 12.21
C GLU A 656 -13.35 22.72 11.59
N GLN A 657 -13.20 23.99 11.18
CA GLN A 657 -11.94 24.53 10.65
C GLN A 657 -11.12 25.25 11.74
N PHE A 658 -11.67 25.34 12.96
CA PHE A 658 -10.97 25.95 14.08
C PHE A 658 -10.00 24.93 14.68
N ILE A 659 -8.71 25.12 14.41
CA ILE A 659 -7.64 24.28 14.96
C ILE A 659 -6.70 25.13 15.82
N THR A 660 -6.11 24.51 16.82
CA THR A 660 -4.99 25.05 17.60
C THR A 660 -3.77 24.19 17.34
N LYS A 661 -2.75 24.75 16.70
CA LYS A 661 -1.51 24.05 16.39
C LYS A 661 -0.32 24.99 16.59
N ASN A 662 0.72 24.53 17.30
CA ASN A 662 1.93 25.31 17.60
C ASN A 662 1.62 26.67 18.29
N GLY A 663 0.61 26.71 19.18
CA GLY A 663 0.22 27.92 19.91
C GLY A 663 -0.54 28.96 19.09
N ALA A 664 -0.84 28.69 17.83
CA ALA A 664 -1.68 29.53 16.97
C ALA A 664 -3.06 28.91 16.75
N THR A 665 -4.03 29.78 16.42
CA THR A 665 -5.40 29.36 16.07
C THR A 665 -5.77 29.83 14.67
N THR A 666 -6.77 29.19 14.08
CA THR A 666 -7.31 29.57 12.77
C THR A 666 -7.81 31.02 12.81
N GLN A 667 -7.43 31.78 11.80
CA GLN A 667 -7.87 33.14 11.59
C GLN A 667 -8.92 33.19 10.48
N TYR A 668 -10.00 33.92 10.66
CA TYR A 668 -11.11 34.02 9.72
C TYR A 668 -11.29 35.47 9.27
N VAL A 669 -11.44 35.67 7.97
CA VAL A 669 -11.69 37.00 7.38
C VAL A 669 -12.86 36.87 6.41
N TRP A 670 -14.03 37.43 6.81
CA TRP A 670 -15.18 37.49 5.92
C TRP A 670 -15.05 38.63 4.92
N LYS A 671 -15.38 38.36 3.65
CA LYS A 671 -15.32 39.31 2.55
C LYS A 671 -16.60 39.24 1.73
N LYS A 672 -16.99 40.40 1.15
CA LYS A 672 -18.00 40.46 0.09
C LYS A 672 -17.48 39.82 -1.21
N GLU A 673 -18.36 39.48 -2.13
CA GLU A 673 -18.03 38.96 -3.45
C GLU A 673 -17.01 39.82 -4.22
N ASN A 674 -17.05 41.15 -4.02
CA ASN A 674 -16.08 42.08 -4.61
C ASN A 674 -14.72 42.16 -3.88
N GLY A 675 -14.49 41.32 -2.87
CA GLY A 675 -13.23 41.25 -2.08
C GLY A 675 -13.16 42.25 -0.91
N GLN A 676 -14.17 43.14 -0.71
CA GLN A 676 -14.21 44.06 0.42
C GLN A 676 -14.33 43.28 1.73
N LYS A 677 -13.43 43.53 2.68
CA LYS A 677 -13.47 42.93 4.02
C LYS A 677 -14.68 43.44 4.82
N LEU A 678 -15.32 42.55 5.53
CA LEU A 678 -16.27 42.84 6.58
C LEU A 678 -15.52 43.11 7.90
N VAL A 679 -16.07 43.95 8.76
CA VAL A 679 -15.47 44.39 10.03
C VAL A 679 -16.04 43.59 11.17
N GLU A 680 -15.20 42.82 11.85
CA GLU A 680 -15.57 42.12 13.07
C GLU A 680 -16.02 43.11 14.15
N GLY A 681 -17.05 42.75 14.93
CA GLY A 681 -17.68 43.61 15.89
C GLY A 681 -18.76 44.55 15.30
N THR A 682 -18.61 44.98 14.04
CA THR A 682 -19.58 45.83 13.33
C THR A 682 -20.51 45.02 12.44
N ASP A 683 -19.95 44.30 11.49
CA ASP A 683 -20.72 43.54 10.48
C ASP A 683 -21.05 42.10 10.94
N TYR A 684 -20.14 41.51 11.69
CA TYR A 684 -20.31 40.16 12.27
C TYR A 684 -19.56 40.02 13.60
N THR A 685 -19.89 38.95 14.32
CA THR A 685 -19.09 38.46 15.46
C THR A 685 -18.68 37.03 15.18
N ILE A 686 -17.51 36.59 15.66
CA ILE A 686 -17.02 35.25 15.52
C ILE A 686 -16.48 34.71 16.84
N LYS A 687 -16.72 33.43 17.08
CA LYS A 687 -16.15 32.71 18.21
C LYS A 687 -15.81 31.30 17.74
N ASP A 688 -14.55 30.92 17.85
CA ASP A 688 -14.05 29.56 17.50
C ASP A 688 -14.57 29.05 16.13
N GLY A 689 -14.61 29.96 15.12
CA GLY A 689 -15.08 29.64 13.77
C GLY A 689 -16.58 29.85 13.54
N ALA A 690 -17.40 29.93 14.59
CA ALA A 690 -18.84 30.19 14.46
C ALA A 690 -19.09 31.68 14.31
N SER A 691 -19.58 32.13 13.19
CA SER A 691 -19.84 33.55 12.85
C SER A 691 -21.32 33.88 12.91
N LYS A 692 -21.67 35.07 13.46
CA LYS A 692 -23.02 35.65 13.43
C LYS A 692 -23.00 37.02 12.75
N PHE A 693 -23.82 37.21 11.71
CA PHE A 693 -23.86 38.42 10.93
C PHE A 693 -24.92 39.39 11.52
N LYS A 694 -24.55 40.65 11.69
CA LYS A 694 -25.44 41.72 12.23
C LYS A 694 -26.21 42.43 11.13
N ASN A 695 -25.66 42.49 9.91
CA ASN A 695 -26.30 43.10 8.75
C ASN A 695 -26.47 42.06 7.65
N LEU A 696 -27.69 41.66 7.41
CA LEU A 696 -28.05 40.59 6.44
C LEU A 696 -28.17 41.09 5.00
N THR A 697 -28.04 42.42 4.78
CA THR A 697 -28.07 43.06 3.45
C THR A 697 -26.69 43.17 2.80
N VAL A 698 -25.67 42.55 3.39
CA VAL A 698 -24.27 42.60 2.89
C VAL A 698 -24.08 42.00 1.50
N GLY A 699 -25.06 41.24 0.98
CA GLY A 699 -24.96 40.49 -0.24
C GLY A 699 -24.23 39.17 -0.06
N LYS A 700 -23.73 38.56 -1.18
CA LYS A 700 -22.94 37.34 -1.12
C LYS A 700 -21.59 37.61 -0.50
N ILE A 701 -21.17 36.70 0.37
CA ILE A 701 -19.92 36.76 1.13
C ILE A 701 -19.19 35.40 1.08
N TYR A 702 -17.90 35.41 1.36
CA TYR A 702 -17.07 34.23 1.55
C TYR A 702 -16.08 34.46 2.69
N CYS A 703 -15.61 33.39 3.29
CA CYS A 703 -14.60 33.45 4.36
C CYS A 703 -13.25 33.02 3.81
N GLU A 704 -12.22 33.81 4.08
CA GLU A 704 -10.83 33.39 3.96
C GLU A 704 -10.32 32.88 5.31
N MET A 705 -9.63 31.76 5.31
CA MET A 705 -9.08 31.13 6.50
C MET A 705 -7.57 30.98 6.37
N THR A 706 -6.85 31.36 7.41
CA THR A 706 -5.40 31.22 7.50
C THR A 706 -4.99 30.65 8.84
N HIS A 707 -3.84 30.00 8.88
CA HIS A 707 -3.27 29.46 10.10
C HIS A 707 -1.73 29.54 10.05
N ALA A 708 -1.08 29.95 11.14
CA ALA A 708 0.36 30.14 11.17
C ALA A 708 1.16 28.85 10.91
N ALA A 709 0.61 27.67 11.26
CA ALA A 709 1.23 26.37 10.95
C ALA A 709 1.11 25.99 9.46
N TYR A 710 0.31 26.72 8.67
CA TYR A 710 0.11 26.48 7.24
C TYR A 710 0.30 27.78 6.43
N PRO A 711 1.52 28.34 6.39
CA PRO A 711 1.78 29.67 5.83
C PRO A 711 1.59 29.76 4.30
N ALA A 712 1.52 28.65 3.59
CA ALA A 712 1.28 28.65 2.14
C ALA A 712 -0.16 29.04 1.76
N PHE A 713 -1.12 28.98 2.71
CA PHE A 713 -2.48 29.49 2.50
C PHE A 713 -2.51 31.02 2.58
N THR A 714 -1.94 31.67 1.58
CA THR A 714 -1.86 33.14 1.50
C THR A 714 -2.01 33.64 0.05
N GLY A 715 -2.35 34.89 -0.13
CA GLY A 715 -2.48 35.50 -1.45
C GLY A 715 -3.52 34.80 -2.32
N ALA A 716 -3.12 34.38 -3.51
CA ALA A 716 -3.97 33.61 -4.45
C ALA A 716 -4.34 32.20 -3.93
N ASN A 717 -3.52 31.64 -3.05
CA ASN A 717 -3.67 30.29 -2.51
C ASN A 717 -4.40 30.25 -1.17
N VAL A 718 -4.99 31.37 -0.71
CA VAL A 718 -5.70 31.41 0.57
C VAL A 718 -6.86 30.40 0.58
N PHE A 719 -6.97 29.64 1.66
CA PHE A 719 -8.06 28.70 1.83
C PHE A 719 -9.36 29.47 2.07
N LYS A 720 -10.42 29.17 1.33
CA LYS A 720 -11.66 29.94 1.35
C LYS A 720 -12.90 29.10 1.12
N THR A 721 -14.05 29.64 1.52
CA THR A 721 -15.36 29.05 1.30
C THR A 721 -15.96 29.49 -0.05
N THR A 722 -16.97 28.74 -0.49
CA THR A 722 -17.90 29.21 -1.54
C THR A 722 -18.63 30.48 -1.09
N LEU A 723 -19.22 31.18 -2.08
CA LEU A 723 -20.07 32.34 -1.81
C LEU A 723 -21.41 31.93 -1.18
N VAL A 724 -21.77 32.56 -0.06
CA VAL A 724 -23.05 32.37 0.62
C VAL A 724 -23.69 33.72 0.92
N GLN A 725 -25.00 33.73 1.13
CA GLN A 725 -25.72 34.95 1.51
C GLN A 725 -26.33 34.79 2.91
N PRO A 726 -25.96 35.60 3.91
CA PRO A 726 -26.67 35.64 5.19
C PRO A 726 -28.14 36.00 5.01
N ILE A 727 -29.00 35.28 5.71
CA ILE A 727 -30.44 35.50 5.71
C ILE A 727 -30.98 35.53 7.14
N ASP A 728 -32.19 36.11 7.31
CA ASP A 728 -32.88 36.00 8.58
C ASP A 728 -33.25 34.55 8.92
N MET A 729 -33.27 34.23 10.20
CA MET A 729 -33.70 32.91 10.66
C MET A 729 -35.17 32.69 10.25
N PRO A 730 -35.49 31.60 9.57
CA PRO A 730 -36.87 31.25 9.21
C PRO A 730 -37.72 31.09 10.49
N LYS A 731 -38.97 31.56 10.45
CA LYS A 731 -39.79 31.75 11.67
C LYS A 731 -40.69 30.57 11.98
N TYR A 732 -41.02 29.75 11.02
CA TYR A 732 -42.03 28.68 11.16
C TYR A 732 -41.37 27.32 11.24
N GLU A 733 -41.50 26.65 12.39
CA GLU A 733 -41.00 25.30 12.62
C GLU A 733 -42.07 24.30 12.18
N LEU A 734 -41.73 23.42 11.28
CA LEU A 734 -42.62 22.33 10.83
C LEU A 734 -42.37 21.04 11.60
N ALA A 735 -41.15 20.76 11.97
CA ALA A 735 -40.80 19.58 12.75
C ALA A 735 -39.49 19.84 13.53
N SER A 736 -39.37 19.25 14.69
CA SER A 736 -38.12 19.13 15.39
C SER A 736 -37.98 17.83 16.17
N PHE A 737 -36.77 17.42 16.40
CA PHE A 737 -36.46 16.24 17.20
C PHE A 737 -35.01 16.29 17.69
N THR A 738 -34.74 15.56 18.77
CA THR A 738 -33.39 15.45 19.33
C THR A 738 -32.79 14.08 18.95
N THR A 739 -31.58 14.04 18.40
CA THR A 739 -30.87 12.81 18.12
C THR A 739 -30.21 12.28 19.40
N ILE A 740 -30.35 10.99 19.71
CA ILE A 740 -29.80 10.39 20.95
C ILE A 740 -28.30 10.11 20.77
N ASN A 741 -27.90 9.56 19.63
CA ASN A 741 -26.52 9.17 19.36
C ASN A 741 -25.80 10.16 18.43
N ALA A 742 -24.50 10.41 18.70
CA ALA A 742 -23.61 10.98 17.71
C ALA A 742 -23.27 9.88 16.73
N THR A 743 -23.32 10.13 15.46
CA THR A 743 -22.52 9.42 14.47
C THR A 743 -23.21 9.21 13.16
N ASP A 744 -24.49 8.93 13.15
CA ASP A 744 -25.08 8.44 11.92
C ASP A 744 -25.74 9.59 11.15
N SER A 745 -25.68 9.49 9.83
CA SER A 745 -26.38 10.45 8.99
C SER A 745 -27.85 10.43 9.31
N VAL A 746 -28.40 11.59 9.66
CA VAL A 746 -29.84 11.77 9.70
C VAL A 746 -30.35 11.87 8.27
N ASP A 747 -31.15 10.90 7.85
CA ASP A 747 -31.75 10.85 6.54
C ASP A 747 -33.19 11.37 6.60
N LEU A 748 -33.43 12.52 5.97
CA LEU A 748 -34.77 13.12 5.86
C LEU A 748 -35.23 13.12 4.41
N SER A 749 -36.38 12.53 4.13
CA SER A 749 -37.01 12.61 2.81
C SER A 749 -38.22 13.55 2.86
N LEU A 750 -38.17 14.63 2.11
CA LEU A 750 -39.22 15.66 2.09
C LEU A 750 -39.71 15.95 0.67
N ALA A 751 -40.98 16.32 0.56
CA ALA A 751 -41.52 16.92 -0.65
C ALA A 751 -42.47 18.07 -0.28
N SER A 752 -42.65 19.00 -1.19
CA SER A 752 -43.63 20.10 -1.04
C SER A 752 -44.71 19.97 -2.11
N PRO A 753 -45.97 20.39 -1.83
CA PRO A 753 -46.99 20.46 -2.85
C PRO A 753 -46.68 21.55 -3.90
N VAL A 754 -45.79 22.47 -3.59
CA VAL A 754 -45.37 23.59 -4.46
C VAL A 754 -43.90 23.43 -4.84
N LYS A 755 -43.63 23.42 -6.14
CA LYS A 755 -42.27 23.40 -6.65
C LYS A 755 -41.53 24.69 -6.31
N GLY A 756 -40.29 24.57 -5.81
CA GLY A 756 -39.48 25.72 -5.45
C GLY A 756 -39.62 26.17 -4.01
N THR A 757 -40.39 25.47 -3.18
CA THR A 757 -40.51 25.77 -1.74
C THR A 757 -39.15 25.65 -1.05
N SER A 758 -38.75 26.72 -0.33
CA SER A 758 -37.53 26.71 0.46
C SER A 758 -37.78 26.11 1.83
N VAL A 759 -36.99 25.10 2.18
CA VAL A 759 -36.95 24.48 3.52
C VAL A 759 -35.56 24.70 4.12
N TYR A 760 -35.52 24.88 5.42
CA TYR A 760 -34.29 25.18 6.16
C TYR A 760 -34.13 24.14 7.27
N PHE A 761 -32.94 23.55 7.34
CA PHE A 761 -32.59 22.60 8.38
C PHE A 761 -31.58 23.20 9.35
N GLU A 762 -31.89 23.16 10.61
CA GLU A 762 -30.95 23.36 11.69
C GLU A 762 -30.59 22.00 12.27
N TRP A 763 -29.36 21.54 12.00
CA TRP A 763 -28.95 20.16 12.30
C TRP A 763 -28.46 19.95 13.74
N ASN A 764 -28.02 20.97 14.44
CA ASN A 764 -27.35 20.87 15.74
C ASN A 764 -27.91 21.78 16.85
N GLY A 765 -29.05 22.44 16.61
CA GLY A 765 -29.62 23.36 17.59
C GLY A 765 -28.72 24.57 17.93
N ASP A 766 -27.87 24.96 17.01
CA ASP A 766 -26.86 26.02 17.17
C ASP A 766 -27.27 27.36 16.54
N GLY A 767 -28.46 27.42 15.96
CA GLY A 767 -28.98 28.59 15.26
C GLY A 767 -28.53 28.70 13.80
N ASN A 768 -27.77 27.76 13.31
CA ASN A 768 -27.32 27.71 11.92
C ASN A 768 -28.24 26.85 11.07
N VAL A 769 -28.74 27.39 9.96
CA VAL A 769 -29.65 26.66 9.06
C VAL A 769 -29.08 26.50 7.67
N THR A 770 -29.33 25.33 7.08
CA THR A 770 -29.01 25.04 5.68
C THR A 770 -30.28 25.14 4.86
N GLN A 771 -30.29 25.98 3.81
CA GLN A 771 -31.41 26.13 2.92
C GLN A 771 -31.38 25.09 1.80
N TYR A 772 -32.53 24.48 1.55
CA TYR A 772 -32.77 23.60 0.41
C TYR A 772 -34.04 23.99 -0.34
N THR A 773 -34.11 23.62 -1.61
CA THR A 773 -35.30 23.80 -2.43
C THR A 773 -35.96 22.45 -2.67
N LEU A 774 -37.23 22.39 -2.37
CA LEU A 774 -38.06 21.20 -2.57
C LEU A 774 -38.72 21.19 -3.93
N ASP A 775 -39.05 20.01 -4.41
CA ASP A 775 -39.90 19.73 -5.56
C ASP A 775 -41.16 19.01 -5.11
N THR A 776 -42.05 18.73 -6.05
CA THR A 776 -43.30 17.96 -5.79
C THR A 776 -43.04 16.46 -5.62
N THR A 777 -41.83 15.98 -6.00
CA THR A 777 -41.32 14.66 -5.65
C THR A 777 -40.44 14.72 -4.43
N TYR A 778 -40.42 13.63 -3.62
CA TYR A 778 -39.59 13.60 -2.43
C TYR A 778 -38.10 13.61 -2.78
N LYS A 779 -37.34 14.35 -1.97
CA LYS A 779 -35.88 14.47 -2.07
C LYS A 779 -35.27 14.03 -0.74
N LEU A 780 -34.22 13.22 -0.80
CA LEU A 780 -33.46 12.77 0.37
C LEU A 780 -32.40 13.82 0.74
N PHE A 781 -32.39 14.20 1.99
CA PHE A 781 -31.38 15.07 2.63
C PHE A 781 -30.66 14.28 3.70
N ARG A 782 -29.35 14.41 3.72
CA ARG A 782 -28.50 13.66 4.61
C ARG A 782 -27.50 14.60 5.29
N ALA A 783 -27.42 14.53 6.61
CA ALA A 783 -26.41 15.27 7.37
C ALA A 783 -25.99 14.51 8.63
N LYS A 784 -24.80 14.78 9.10
CA LYS A 784 -24.35 14.30 10.42
C LYS A 784 -24.94 15.17 11.50
N SER A 785 -25.48 14.57 12.56
CA SER A 785 -25.90 15.24 13.75
C SER A 785 -25.05 14.78 14.95
N LYS A 786 -24.79 15.71 15.87
CA LYS A 786 -24.11 15.42 17.15
C LYS A 786 -25.12 14.81 18.12
N ALA A 787 -24.69 13.97 19.07
CA ALA A 787 -25.56 13.40 20.10
C ALA A 787 -26.24 14.48 20.94
N ASN A 788 -27.48 14.23 21.30
CA ASN A 788 -28.30 15.11 22.13
C ASN A 788 -28.43 16.52 21.55
N LYS A 789 -28.45 16.65 20.23
CA LYS A 789 -28.68 17.94 19.54
C LYS A 789 -30.04 17.98 18.87
N LYS A 790 -30.66 19.14 18.93
CA LYS A 790 -31.98 19.38 18.32
C LYS A 790 -31.79 19.60 16.81
N VAL A 791 -32.53 18.82 16.02
CA VAL A 791 -32.71 19.03 14.58
C VAL A 791 -34.03 19.76 14.39
N ARG A 792 -34.09 20.82 13.56
CA ARG A 792 -35.29 21.57 13.24
C ARG A 792 -35.46 21.66 11.73
N VAL A 793 -36.69 21.51 11.29
CA VAL A 793 -37.16 21.73 9.91
C VAL A 793 -38.03 22.94 9.88
N LEU A 794 -37.57 24.00 9.20
CA LEU A 794 -38.17 25.33 9.25
C LEU A 794 -38.53 25.80 7.83
N VAL A 795 -39.49 26.73 7.76
CA VAL A 795 -39.85 27.41 6.52
C VAL A 795 -39.93 28.92 6.75
N ALA A 796 -39.78 29.72 5.69
CA ALA A 796 -39.77 31.15 5.76
C ALA A 796 -41.18 31.73 5.89
N ASN A 797 -42.17 31.12 5.26
CA ASN A 797 -43.56 31.61 5.23
C ASN A 797 -44.52 30.63 5.91
N ALA A 798 -45.55 31.14 6.55
CA ALA A 798 -46.57 30.32 7.21
C ALA A 798 -47.36 29.41 6.24
N ASP A 799 -47.41 29.78 4.99
CA ASP A 799 -48.13 29.02 3.95
C ASP A 799 -47.28 27.93 3.26
N ASP A 800 -45.96 27.90 3.55
CA ASP A 800 -45.05 26.87 3.06
C ASP A 800 -45.35 25.53 3.77
N LYS A 801 -45.59 24.50 2.99
CA LYS A 801 -46.08 23.19 3.52
C LYS A 801 -45.27 22.03 2.95
N LEU A 802 -45.24 20.93 3.70
CA LEU A 802 -44.72 19.64 3.22
C LEU A 802 -45.88 18.76 2.77
N SER A 803 -45.70 18.03 1.67
CA SER A 803 -46.60 16.95 1.27
C SER A 803 -46.11 15.59 1.78
N VAL A 804 -44.81 15.44 1.97
CA VAL A 804 -44.15 14.24 2.50
C VAL A 804 -43.12 14.66 3.56
N PHE A 805 -43.12 13.96 4.68
CA PHE A 805 -42.10 14.00 5.71
C PHE A 805 -41.74 12.57 6.08
N SER A 806 -40.46 12.20 5.92
CA SER A 806 -39.99 10.85 6.26
C SER A 806 -38.63 10.91 6.94
N ILE A 807 -38.53 10.23 8.07
CA ILE A 807 -37.30 9.97 8.81
C ILE A 807 -37.28 8.51 9.22
N SER A 808 -36.11 7.86 9.12
CA SER A 808 -35.95 6.46 9.50
C SER A 808 -34.52 6.15 9.93
N LYS A 809 -34.40 5.08 10.74
CA LYS A 809 -33.11 4.56 11.22
C LYS A 809 -32.28 5.56 12.03
N VAL A 810 -32.93 6.44 12.77
CA VAL A 810 -32.34 7.45 13.63
C VAL A 810 -33.00 7.39 14.99
N LYS A 811 -32.23 7.17 16.06
CA LYS A 811 -32.76 7.20 17.43
C LYS A 811 -33.17 8.62 17.81
N ILE A 812 -34.48 8.80 18.08
CA ILE A 812 -35.08 10.10 18.34
C ILE A 812 -35.49 10.18 19.82
N GLY A 813 -35.07 11.25 20.51
CA GLY A 813 -35.58 11.61 21.84
C GLY A 813 -36.79 12.53 21.79
N GLU A 814 -36.69 13.67 22.46
CA GLU A 814 -37.78 14.68 22.41
C GLU A 814 -38.07 15.14 20.99
N SER A 815 -39.34 15.19 20.63
CA SER A 815 -39.78 15.56 19.29
C SER A 815 -41.04 16.39 19.28
N ASP A 816 -41.17 17.28 18.31
CA ASP A 816 -42.37 18.05 18.01
C ASP A 816 -42.64 18.04 16.50
N PHE A 817 -43.72 17.43 16.10
CA PHE A 817 -44.18 17.34 14.72
C PHE A 817 -45.49 18.16 14.49
N SER A 818 -45.82 19.06 15.41
CA SER A 818 -47.10 19.83 15.38
C SER A 818 -47.26 20.72 14.15
N GLY A 819 -46.16 21.09 13.51
CA GLY A 819 -46.17 21.86 12.26
C GLY A 819 -46.49 21.06 11.01
N LEU A 820 -46.57 19.71 11.07
CA LEU A 820 -46.88 18.84 9.94
C LEU A 820 -48.38 18.69 9.63
N LYS A 821 -49.22 19.62 10.10
CA LYS A 821 -50.70 19.57 10.02
C LYS A 821 -51.30 19.49 8.62
N ASP A 822 -50.51 19.84 7.56
CA ASP A 822 -50.95 19.80 6.17
C ASP A 822 -50.23 18.72 5.36
N THR A 823 -49.46 17.84 6.02
CA THR A 823 -48.65 16.80 5.39
C THR A 823 -49.52 15.58 5.06
N ARG A 824 -49.40 15.05 3.82
CA ARG A 824 -50.16 13.88 3.34
C ARG A 824 -49.56 12.55 3.76
N SER A 825 -48.24 12.48 3.78
CA SER A 825 -47.50 11.25 4.12
C SER A 825 -46.45 11.55 5.19
N ILE A 826 -46.56 10.87 6.33
CA ILE A 826 -45.63 10.98 7.45
C ILE A 826 -45.09 9.57 7.72
N THR A 827 -43.78 9.45 7.71
CA THR A 827 -43.03 8.24 8.09
C THR A 827 -42.03 8.55 9.17
N ILE A 828 -42.11 7.92 10.32
CA ILE A 828 -41.13 7.98 11.42
C ILE A 828 -40.89 6.50 11.82
N ALA A 829 -39.96 5.88 11.15
CA ALA A 829 -39.76 4.43 11.27
C ALA A 829 -38.38 4.11 11.85
N ASP A 830 -38.28 3.00 12.62
CA ASP A 830 -37.03 2.53 13.22
C ASP A 830 -36.31 3.63 14.05
N ALA A 831 -37.09 4.41 14.83
CA ALA A 831 -36.55 5.59 15.53
C ALA A 831 -36.49 5.40 17.07
N GLU A 832 -36.84 4.22 17.58
CA GLU A 832 -36.86 3.83 19.01
C GLU A 832 -37.68 4.81 19.88
N MET A 833 -38.71 5.45 19.32
CA MET A 833 -39.53 6.40 20.02
C MET A 833 -40.53 5.68 20.94
N GLN A 834 -40.73 6.15 22.17
CA GLN A 834 -41.70 5.64 23.12
C GLN A 834 -43.05 6.35 23.02
N SER A 835 -43.07 7.59 22.56
CA SER A 835 -44.30 8.36 22.31
C SER A 835 -44.12 9.26 21.10
N VAL A 836 -45.17 9.56 20.39
CA VAL A 836 -45.21 10.50 19.29
C VAL A 836 -46.51 11.27 19.26
N LYS A 837 -46.39 12.58 19.07
CA LYS A 837 -47.52 13.47 18.85
C LYS A 837 -47.55 13.96 17.43
N ILE A 838 -48.57 13.61 16.68
CA ILE A 838 -48.80 14.03 15.31
C ILE A 838 -50.07 14.88 15.26
N PRO A 839 -50.05 16.07 14.61
CA PRO A 839 -51.20 16.97 14.61
C PRO A 839 -52.39 16.34 13.85
N ALA A 840 -53.61 16.58 14.34
CA ALA A 840 -54.82 16.25 13.59
C ALA A 840 -54.78 16.94 12.23
N SER A 841 -54.85 16.18 11.17
CA SER A 841 -54.77 16.66 9.80
C SER A 841 -55.81 16.00 8.93
N THR A 842 -56.58 16.80 8.24
CA THR A 842 -57.52 16.32 7.20
C THR A 842 -56.77 15.95 5.90
N ALA A 843 -55.51 16.32 5.77
CA ALA A 843 -54.64 16.03 4.62
C ALA A 843 -53.93 14.68 4.75
N LEU A 844 -53.78 14.13 5.96
CA LEU A 844 -52.98 12.92 6.19
C LEU A 844 -53.66 11.68 5.59
N THR A 845 -52.99 11.05 4.66
CA THR A 845 -53.46 9.84 3.97
C THR A 845 -52.55 8.62 4.23
N GLN A 846 -51.34 8.83 4.68
CA GLN A 846 -50.39 7.78 5.01
C GLN A 846 -49.61 8.13 6.27
N LEU A 847 -49.62 7.16 7.21
CA LEU A 847 -48.84 7.26 8.44
C LEU A 847 -48.11 5.93 8.66
N ASN A 848 -46.80 5.99 8.76
CA ASN A 848 -45.95 4.85 9.08
C ASN A 848 -45.09 5.14 10.31
N LEU A 849 -45.34 4.40 11.39
CA LEU A 849 -44.65 4.47 12.68
C LEU A 849 -43.99 3.13 13.04
N SER A 850 -43.72 2.27 12.04
CA SER A 850 -43.15 0.94 12.26
C SER A 850 -41.73 1.00 12.89
N GLY A 851 -41.36 -0.05 13.61
CA GLY A 851 -40.02 -0.17 14.20
C GLY A 851 -39.72 0.82 15.35
N ASN A 852 -40.80 1.36 16.01
CA ASN A 852 -40.69 2.16 17.21
C ASN A 852 -41.14 1.37 18.47
N GLU A 853 -40.84 1.87 19.64
CA GLU A 853 -41.21 1.31 20.95
C GLU A 853 -42.43 2.05 21.57
N LEU A 854 -43.37 2.45 20.72
CA LEU A 854 -44.46 3.32 21.15
C LEU A 854 -45.33 2.66 22.21
N THR A 855 -45.47 3.30 23.35
CA THR A 855 -46.41 3.01 24.41
C THR A 855 -47.62 3.95 24.36
N GLU A 856 -47.44 5.14 23.78
CA GLU A 856 -48.45 6.17 23.59
C GLU A 856 -48.24 6.87 22.24
N PHE A 857 -49.36 7.17 21.55
CA PHE A 857 -49.31 8.13 20.44
C PHE A 857 -50.58 8.99 20.40
N ASP A 858 -50.45 10.23 20.01
CA ASP A 858 -51.51 11.24 20.01
C ASP A 858 -51.69 11.80 18.57
N LEU A 859 -52.92 11.74 18.10
CA LEU A 859 -53.34 12.27 16.80
C LEU A 859 -54.24 13.53 16.99
N SER A 860 -54.16 14.21 18.10
CA SER A 860 -55.04 15.35 18.42
C SER A 860 -54.60 16.71 17.84
#